data_9862d6f0c8fc3ef33e1830a9fa83ba86
#
_entry.id   9862d6f0c8fc3ef33e1830a9fa83ba86
#
_cell.length_a   1.000
_cell.length_b   1.000
_cell.length_c   1.000
_cell.angle_alpha   90.00
_cell.angle_beta   90.00
_cell.angle_gamma   90.00
#
_symmetry.space_group_name_H-M   'P 1'
#
loop_
_entity.id
_entity.type
_entity.pdbx_description
1 polymer ?
#
loop_
_entity_poly.entity_id
_entity_poly.type
_entity_poly.pdbx_seq_one_letter_code
_entity_poly.pdbx_strand_id
1 'polypeptide(L)'
;MVSSAARPRPSLKTLWQKIESSPLPETEESIILRILVQALVIVGIIATDVATDSYTGIWAVPLSIIGGIWSWRRRKKRNIGAKFCIAIGMLVVLALFLGNIVAMQDSRIALTQLLIQLQILHSFDLPRRKDLGYSMVIGLILLGVAGTISQTLAFAPWLILFLLLSLPTLVLDYRSRLGLDNLNQSLPFFSKKPPRLATKKLFSPQNSPLSPKRFGIFFLTILLLGLTIFALMPRFPGYQIQSFPVNSPEGMENQDFEQGDRQIVNPGYVREGETGNGGVNGGNSPTTGSGQLDSTFYYGFNPQINQNLRGSMTPQTVMRVRSQAPGFWRAMAFDRYTGQGWQISRNQEVEDLNRSSWSYRFFVPLPATQAKTHQVVQTYSIVSSLPNIIPALASPQYLFFPTRQVSLDQENSLRSPGGLAEGLTYTVISQVPERNRSQLRSAPETYPKAILKYYLQIPAEIAPKVRRKTEELLAKSPTPLTSPYEKALYLAQALKQNYELKADLPFLAENEDLVSAFLFRFQGGYADHFSSVLTIMLRSIGIPARLATGFAPGQFNPFTGFYVVQNTDAYAITEVFFPGYGWYTFDPIPGRELIPPSFEEAEPFSVLKQFWQWVAGWLPSPVTGFLGLIWENVIVTIGKLLGWLWRFISGSLLGGILGGLVGVVFAYAGWLGWLQFHRWRRGRKLAKLPPIERLYQQMLGILTEAGYGKHPAQTPLEYAVAARSVQPPPVANIIEEIARAYVDWRYGGKSANIESLRQRFRELPKLAKK
;
A
#
# COMPACT_ATOMS: atom_id res chain seq x y z
N MET A 1 -44.95 9.62 -54.94
CA MET A 1 -45.21 8.60 -53.90
C MET A 1 -44.31 7.41 -54.14
N VAL A 2 -43.16 7.34 -53.49
CA VAL A 2 -42.24 6.18 -53.59
C VAL A 2 -42.44 5.36 -52.31
N SER A 3 -43.03 4.17 -52.50
CA SER A 3 -43.32 3.20 -51.45
C SER A 3 -41.98 2.69 -50.85
N SER A 4 -41.77 3.00 -49.59
CA SER A 4 -40.68 2.41 -48.78
C SER A 4 -41.08 0.98 -48.41
N ALA A 5 -40.54 0.01 -49.17
CA ALA A 5 -40.65 -1.41 -48.86
C ALA A 5 -39.85 -1.72 -47.58
N ALA A 6 -40.52 -2.00 -46.49
CA ALA A 6 -39.94 -2.48 -45.25
C ALA A 6 -39.19 -3.79 -45.49
N ARG A 7 -37.89 -3.83 -45.25
CA ARG A 7 -37.07 -5.06 -45.31
C ARG A 7 -37.66 -6.08 -44.32
N PRO A 8 -37.96 -7.30 -44.72
CA PRO A 8 -38.49 -8.31 -43.82
C PRO A 8 -37.46 -8.63 -42.72
N ARG A 9 -37.89 -8.64 -41.47
CA ARG A 9 -37.07 -9.07 -40.33
C ARG A 9 -36.59 -10.50 -40.58
N PRO A 10 -35.29 -10.79 -40.51
CA PRO A 10 -34.77 -12.14 -40.73
C PRO A 10 -35.40 -13.10 -39.73
N SER A 11 -35.96 -14.21 -40.21
CA SER A 11 -36.51 -15.26 -39.36
C SER A 11 -35.41 -15.89 -38.49
N LEU A 12 -35.74 -16.38 -37.29
CA LEU A 12 -34.81 -17.08 -36.41
C LEU A 12 -34.08 -18.23 -37.16
N LYS A 13 -34.75 -18.89 -38.11
CA LYS A 13 -34.13 -19.93 -38.95
C LYS A 13 -33.04 -19.40 -39.90
N THR A 14 -33.25 -18.23 -40.50
CA THR A 14 -32.24 -17.60 -41.39
C THR A 14 -31.05 -17.06 -40.61
N LEU A 15 -31.26 -16.57 -39.38
CA LEU A 15 -30.15 -16.22 -38.48
C LEU A 15 -29.36 -17.44 -38.06
N TRP A 16 -30.01 -18.55 -37.73
CA TRP A 16 -29.36 -19.81 -37.36
C TRP A 16 -28.52 -20.38 -38.52
N GLN A 17 -29.07 -20.41 -39.74
CA GLN A 17 -28.34 -20.84 -40.95
C GLN A 17 -27.13 -19.94 -41.24
N LYS A 18 -27.23 -18.63 -41.01
CA LYS A 18 -26.13 -17.69 -41.21
C LYS A 18 -25.02 -17.87 -40.17
N ILE A 19 -25.36 -18.26 -38.94
CA ILE A 19 -24.39 -18.62 -37.88
C ILE A 19 -23.72 -19.96 -38.23
N GLU A 20 -24.46 -20.91 -38.80
CA GLU A 20 -23.98 -22.23 -39.17
C GLU A 20 -23.07 -22.23 -40.43
N SER A 21 -23.25 -21.27 -41.33
CA SER A 21 -22.44 -21.10 -42.55
C SER A 21 -21.16 -20.25 -42.34
N SER A 22 -20.98 -19.62 -41.20
CA SER A 22 -19.78 -18.80 -40.94
C SER A 22 -18.51 -19.66 -40.91
N PRO A 23 -17.33 -19.20 -41.42
CA PRO A 23 -16.09 -19.97 -41.38
C PRO A 23 -15.66 -20.29 -39.96
N LEU A 24 -15.07 -21.48 -39.75
CA LEU A 24 -14.51 -21.84 -38.45
C LEU A 24 -13.38 -20.87 -38.10
N PRO A 25 -13.35 -20.38 -36.88
CA PRO A 25 -12.28 -19.47 -36.45
C PRO A 25 -10.94 -20.20 -36.40
N GLU A 26 -9.85 -19.50 -36.76
CA GLU A 26 -8.50 -20.00 -36.58
C GLU A 26 -8.24 -20.34 -35.09
N THR A 27 -7.84 -21.60 -34.86
CA THR A 27 -7.60 -22.11 -33.50
C THR A 27 -6.13 -22.03 -33.15
N GLU A 28 -5.83 -21.62 -31.91
CA GLU A 28 -4.46 -21.69 -31.39
C GLU A 28 -4.10 -23.11 -31.02
N GLU A 29 -3.01 -23.63 -31.61
CA GLU A 29 -2.57 -25.01 -31.40
C GLU A 29 -1.43 -25.18 -30.41
N SER A 30 -0.84 -24.10 -29.92
CA SER A 30 0.25 -24.13 -28.93
C SER A 30 -0.24 -24.57 -27.54
N ILE A 31 0.10 -25.81 -27.15
CA ILE A 31 -0.22 -26.36 -25.83
C ILE A 31 0.55 -25.59 -24.74
N ILE A 32 1.81 -25.25 -24.99
CA ILE A 32 2.67 -24.56 -24.04
C ILE A 32 2.10 -23.17 -23.71
N LEU A 33 1.67 -22.42 -24.72
CA LEU A 33 1.03 -21.12 -24.51
C LEU A 33 -0.22 -21.24 -23.65
N ARG A 34 -1.07 -22.25 -23.91
CA ARG A 34 -2.29 -22.48 -23.11
C ARG A 34 -1.99 -22.82 -21.65
N ILE A 35 -0.97 -23.67 -21.39
CA ILE A 35 -0.55 -24.03 -20.04
C ILE A 35 -0.04 -22.78 -19.30
N LEU A 36 0.78 -21.97 -19.95
CA LEU A 36 1.32 -20.76 -19.33
C LEU A 36 0.23 -19.72 -19.06
N VAL A 37 -0.72 -19.53 -19.97
CA VAL A 37 -1.88 -18.64 -19.74
C VAL A 37 -2.72 -19.14 -18.58
N GLN A 38 -2.98 -20.45 -18.52
CA GLN A 38 -3.71 -21.04 -17.41
C GLN A 38 -2.97 -20.85 -16.08
N ALA A 39 -1.65 -21.00 -16.07
CA ALA A 39 -0.82 -20.76 -14.89
C ALA A 39 -0.89 -19.30 -14.43
N LEU A 40 -0.89 -18.32 -15.34
CA LEU A 40 -1.08 -16.90 -15.00
C LEU A 40 -2.42 -16.63 -14.32
N VAL A 41 -3.50 -17.23 -14.85
CA VAL A 41 -4.84 -17.13 -14.24
C VAL A 41 -4.85 -17.73 -12.84
N ILE A 42 -4.27 -18.92 -12.67
CA ILE A 42 -4.18 -19.59 -11.37
C ILE A 42 -3.43 -18.73 -10.36
N VAL A 43 -2.28 -18.17 -10.74
CA VAL A 43 -1.50 -17.28 -9.88
C VAL A 43 -2.33 -16.03 -9.50
N GLY A 44 -3.09 -15.46 -10.46
CA GLY A 44 -3.99 -14.34 -10.18
C GLY A 44 -5.07 -14.69 -9.16
N ILE A 45 -5.70 -15.86 -9.27
CA ILE A 45 -6.73 -16.34 -8.32
C ILE A 45 -6.11 -16.57 -6.95
N ILE A 46 -4.98 -17.28 -6.85
CA ILE A 46 -4.33 -17.56 -5.56
C ILE A 46 -3.82 -16.27 -4.90
N ALA A 47 -3.24 -15.35 -5.68
CA ALA A 47 -2.82 -14.06 -5.17
C ALA A 47 -3.98 -13.26 -4.56
N THR A 48 -5.17 -13.40 -5.15
CA THR A 48 -6.39 -12.78 -4.64
C THR A 48 -6.82 -13.42 -3.32
N ASP A 49 -6.83 -14.76 -3.24
CA ASP A 49 -7.19 -15.47 -2.01
C ASP A 49 -6.26 -15.07 -0.85
N VAL A 50 -4.95 -15.03 -1.10
CA VAL A 50 -3.96 -14.59 -0.10
C VAL A 50 -4.19 -13.13 0.33
N ALA A 51 -4.68 -12.27 -0.59
CA ALA A 51 -4.92 -10.87 -0.27
C ALA A 51 -6.24 -10.64 0.48
N THR A 52 -7.23 -11.50 0.30
CA THR A 52 -8.59 -11.39 0.89
C THR A 52 -8.84 -12.36 2.03
N ASP A 53 -7.86 -13.21 2.39
CA ASP A 53 -8.00 -14.34 3.31
C ASP A 53 -9.21 -15.24 2.98
N SER A 54 -9.46 -15.42 1.66
CA SER A 54 -10.56 -16.24 1.14
C SER A 54 -10.06 -17.58 0.62
N TYR A 55 -10.96 -18.54 0.49
CA TYR A 55 -10.69 -19.89 -0.02
C TYR A 55 -11.36 -20.14 -1.38
N THR A 56 -11.62 -19.09 -2.12
CA THR A 56 -12.30 -19.14 -3.43
C THR A 56 -11.54 -19.99 -4.44
N GLY A 57 -10.22 -19.98 -4.40
CA GLY A 57 -9.34 -20.74 -5.29
C GLY A 57 -9.48 -22.25 -5.16
N ILE A 58 -9.93 -22.78 -4.02
CA ILE A 58 -10.11 -24.23 -3.80
C ILE A 58 -11.04 -24.84 -4.87
N TRP A 59 -12.10 -24.15 -5.22
CA TRP A 59 -13.05 -24.59 -6.25
C TRP A 59 -12.82 -23.94 -7.61
N ALA A 60 -12.34 -22.68 -7.63
CA ALA A 60 -12.15 -21.88 -8.84
C ALA A 60 -11.00 -22.42 -9.70
N VAL A 61 -9.87 -22.80 -9.11
CA VAL A 61 -8.72 -23.33 -9.81
C VAL A 61 -9.02 -24.66 -10.52
N PRO A 62 -9.57 -25.70 -9.83
CA PRO A 62 -9.96 -26.94 -10.51
C PRO A 62 -10.95 -26.73 -11.64
N LEU A 63 -11.99 -25.90 -11.43
CA LEU A 63 -12.98 -25.63 -12.47
C LEU A 63 -12.39 -24.93 -13.69
N SER A 64 -11.48 -23.96 -13.47
CA SER A 64 -10.79 -23.28 -14.56
C SER A 64 -9.89 -24.23 -15.36
N ILE A 65 -9.21 -25.17 -14.70
CA ILE A 65 -8.39 -26.20 -15.36
C ILE A 65 -9.28 -27.14 -16.18
N ILE A 66 -10.38 -27.62 -15.62
CA ILE A 66 -11.35 -28.48 -16.32
C ILE A 66 -11.89 -27.77 -17.55
N GLY A 67 -12.27 -26.49 -17.42
CA GLY A 67 -12.70 -25.64 -18.53
C GLY A 67 -11.66 -25.55 -19.64
N GLY A 68 -10.39 -25.28 -19.29
CA GLY A 68 -9.28 -25.22 -20.23
C GLY A 68 -9.05 -26.54 -20.99
N ILE A 69 -9.12 -27.70 -20.31
CA ILE A 69 -9.01 -29.03 -20.92
C ILE A 69 -10.20 -29.31 -21.83
N TRP A 70 -11.41 -28.98 -21.37
CA TRP A 70 -12.62 -29.11 -22.17
C TRP A 70 -12.55 -28.28 -23.45
N SER A 71 -12.19 -27.00 -23.35
CA SER A 71 -12.00 -26.08 -24.46
C SER A 71 -10.97 -26.61 -25.44
N TRP A 72 -9.82 -27.15 -24.95
CA TRP A 72 -8.79 -27.76 -25.80
C TRP A 72 -9.30 -28.98 -26.57
N ARG A 73 -10.03 -29.90 -25.94
CA ARG A 73 -10.57 -31.11 -26.60
C ARG A 73 -11.60 -30.78 -27.68
N ARG A 74 -12.35 -29.69 -27.51
CA ARG A 74 -13.44 -29.28 -28.42
C ARG A 74 -13.07 -28.11 -29.33
N ARG A 75 -11.83 -27.64 -29.36
CA ARG A 75 -11.40 -26.44 -30.10
C ARG A 75 -11.73 -26.44 -31.62
N LYS A 76 -11.76 -27.61 -32.27
CA LYS A 76 -12.06 -27.78 -33.68
C LYS A 76 -13.56 -27.99 -33.96
N LYS A 77 -14.42 -28.00 -32.93
CA LYS A 77 -15.87 -28.20 -33.08
C LYS A 77 -16.63 -26.89 -32.95
N ARG A 78 -17.73 -26.75 -33.65
CA ARG A 78 -18.67 -25.63 -33.47
C ARG A 78 -19.47 -25.86 -32.19
N ASN A 79 -19.11 -25.25 -31.12
CA ASN A 79 -19.76 -25.41 -29.80
C ASN A 79 -20.85 -24.33 -29.60
N ILE A 80 -21.82 -24.17 -30.53
CA ILE A 80 -22.83 -23.10 -30.45
C ILE A 80 -23.64 -23.22 -29.18
N GLY A 81 -24.10 -24.41 -28.80
CA GLY A 81 -24.85 -24.64 -27.57
C GLY A 81 -24.04 -24.30 -26.32
N ALA A 82 -22.75 -24.71 -26.26
CA ALA A 82 -21.88 -24.38 -25.14
C ALA A 82 -21.66 -22.85 -25.00
N LYS A 83 -21.47 -22.14 -26.12
CA LYS A 83 -21.33 -20.66 -26.11
C LYS A 83 -22.59 -19.99 -25.59
N PHE A 84 -23.77 -20.49 -25.96
CA PHE A 84 -25.04 -19.96 -25.48
C PHE A 84 -25.20 -20.20 -23.98
N CYS A 85 -24.88 -21.40 -23.47
CA CYS A 85 -24.89 -21.72 -22.06
C CYS A 85 -23.90 -20.84 -21.28
N ILE A 86 -22.69 -20.64 -21.80
CA ILE A 86 -21.68 -19.74 -21.17
C ILE A 86 -22.19 -18.30 -21.13
N ALA A 87 -22.79 -17.78 -22.20
CA ALA A 87 -23.33 -16.44 -22.26
C ALA A 87 -24.46 -16.24 -21.22
N ILE A 88 -25.39 -17.22 -21.11
CA ILE A 88 -26.43 -17.20 -20.10
C ILE A 88 -25.78 -17.24 -18.69
N GLY A 89 -24.81 -18.13 -18.45
CA GLY A 89 -24.10 -18.23 -17.21
C GLY A 89 -23.42 -16.90 -16.81
N MET A 90 -22.79 -16.21 -17.75
CA MET A 90 -22.19 -14.88 -17.53
C MET A 90 -23.24 -13.83 -17.16
N LEU A 91 -24.43 -13.85 -17.80
CA LEU A 91 -25.53 -12.95 -17.45
C LEU A 91 -26.09 -13.25 -16.06
N VAL A 92 -26.22 -14.51 -15.68
CA VAL A 92 -26.66 -14.92 -14.33
C VAL A 92 -25.65 -14.44 -13.29
N VAL A 93 -24.37 -14.67 -13.51
CA VAL A 93 -23.30 -14.21 -12.61
C VAL A 93 -23.32 -12.68 -12.48
N LEU A 94 -23.51 -11.97 -13.58
CA LEU A 94 -23.62 -10.51 -13.56
C LEU A 94 -24.87 -10.05 -12.81
N ALA A 95 -26.03 -10.71 -12.99
CA ALA A 95 -27.24 -10.40 -12.26
C ALA A 95 -27.09 -10.65 -10.75
N LEU A 96 -26.47 -11.76 -10.36
CA LEU A 96 -26.15 -12.07 -8.96
C LEU A 96 -25.18 -11.03 -8.37
N PHE A 97 -24.18 -10.62 -9.13
CA PHE A 97 -23.28 -9.55 -8.72
C PHE A 97 -24.02 -8.24 -8.46
N LEU A 98 -24.89 -7.82 -9.39
CA LEU A 98 -25.67 -6.59 -9.22
C LEU A 98 -26.62 -6.67 -8.02
N GLY A 99 -27.19 -7.85 -7.72
CA GLY A 99 -27.99 -8.10 -6.54
C GLY A 99 -27.19 -8.03 -5.24
N ASN A 100 -25.96 -8.54 -5.27
CA ASN A 100 -25.12 -8.66 -4.08
C ASN A 100 -24.20 -7.44 -3.84
N ILE A 101 -24.01 -6.56 -4.83
CA ILE A 101 -23.10 -5.42 -4.70
C ILE A 101 -23.49 -4.47 -3.56
N VAL A 102 -24.78 -4.40 -3.25
CA VAL A 102 -25.32 -3.58 -2.15
C VAL A 102 -25.09 -4.27 -0.80
N ALA A 103 -25.06 -5.61 -0.77
CA ALA A 103 -24.82 -6.41 0.42
C ALA A 103 -23.32 -6.60 0.71
N MET A 104 -22.46 -6.58 -0.32
CA MET A 104 -21.03 -6.69 -0.15
C MET A 104 -20.41 -5.34 0.18
N GLN A 105 -19.76 -5.26 1.31
CA GLN A 105 -19.23 -4.04 1.92
C GLN A 105 -18.00 -3.47 1.18
N ASP A 106 -17.22 -4.31 0.52
CA ASP A 106 -16.08 -3.90 -0.31
C ASP A 106 -16.33 -4.23 -1.78
N SER A 107 -16.59 -3.19 -2.57
CA SER A 107 -16.81 -3.32 -4.02
C SER A 107 -15.63 -3.98 -4.76
N ARG A 108 -14.41 -3.92 -4.20
CA ARG A 108 -13.23 -4.57 -4.78
C ARG A 108 -13.30 -6.09 -4.63
N ILE A 109 -13.75 -6.59 -3.48
CA ILE A 109 -13.94 -8.04 -3.22
C ILE A 109 -15.05 -8.57 -4.12
N ALA A 110 -16.19 -7.85 -4.19
CA ALA A 110 -17.30 -8.20 -5.06
C ALA A 110 -16.88 -8.28 -6.53
N LEU A 111 -16.14 -7.26 -7.01
CA LEU A 111 -15.60 -7.24 -8.38
C LEU A 111 -14.63 -8.40 -8.64
N THR A 112 -13.81 -8.73 -7.66
CA THR A 112 -12.86 -9.84 -7.76
C THR A 112 -13.59 -11.18 -7.91
N GLN A 113 -14.62 -11.43 -7.10
CA GLN A 113 -15.43 -12.64 -7.21
C GLN A 113 -16.13 -12.72 -8.58
N LEU A 114 -16.68 -11.62 -9.07
CA LEU A 114 -17.23 -11.54 -10.41
C LEU A 114 -16.21 -11.92 -11.48
N LEU A 115 -15.00 -11.36 -11.42
CA LEU A 115 -13.93 -11.63 -12.38
C LEU A 115 -13.49 -13.10 -12.35
N ILE A 116 -13.37 -13.71 -11.16
CA ILE A 116 -13.04 -15.13 -11.01
C ILE A 116 -14.14 -16.00 -11.64
N GLN A 117 -15.42 -15.72 -11.34
CA GLN A 117 -16.56 -16.48 -11.87
C GLN A 117 -16.65 -16.34 -13.40
N LEU A 118 -16.50 -15.13 -13.93
CA LEU A 118 -16.48 -14.89 -15.39
C LEU A 118 -15.29 -15.59 -16.05
N GLN A 119 -14.12 -15.62 -15.43
CA GLN A 119 -12.93 -16.30 -15.94
C GLN A 119 -13.14 -17.82 -15.97
N ILE A 120 -13.78 -18.41 -14.96
CA ILE A 120 -14.12 -19.84 -14.96
C ILE A 120 -15.03 -20.17 -16.14
N LEU A 121 -16.11 -19.41 -16.33
CA LEU A 121 -17.02 -19.60 -17.45
C LEU A 121 -16.29 -19.42 -18.80
N HIS A 122 -15.46 -18.39 -18.91
CA HIS A 122 -14.66 -18.12 -20.11
C HIS A 122 -13.67 -19.26 -20.42
N SER A 123 -13.14 -19.96 -19.42
CA SER A 123 -12.18 -21.05 -19.60
C SER A 123 -12.75 -22.22 -20.44
N PHE A 124 -14.07 -22.39 -20.47
CA PHE A 124 -14.74 -23.43 -21.27
C PHE A 124 -14.80 -23.16 -22.79
N ASP A 125 -14.56 -21.90 -23.21
CA ASP A 125 -14.55 -21.54 -24.65
C ASP A 125 -13.35 -20.67 -24.99
N LEU A 126 -12.16 -21.28 -25.06
CA LEU A 126 -10.87 -20.66 -25.42
C LEU A 126 -10.30 -21.19 -26.74
N PRO A 127 -11.06 -21.23 -27.86
CA PRO A 127 -10.54 -21.81 -29.13
C PRO A 127 -9.51 -20.90 -29.77
N ARG A 128 -9.68 -19.59 -29.70
CA ARG A 128 -8.89 -18.59 -30.42
C ARG A 128 -7.75 -18.06 -29.55
N ARG A 129 -6.73 -17.58 -30.22
CA ARG A 129 -5.65 -16.87 -29.57
C ARG A 129 -6.10 -15.61 -28.84
N LYS A 130 -7.07 -14.85 -29.39
CA LYS A 130 -7.64 -13.68 -28.73
C LYS A 130 -8.27 -14.02 -27.37
N ASP A 131 -8.90 -15.19 -27.27
CA ASP A 131 -9.54 -15.67 -26.06
C ASP A 131 -8.50 -15.96 -24.98
N LEU A 132 -7.33 -16.50 -25.32
CA LEU A 132 -6.18 -16.64 -24.43
C LEU A 132 -5.64 -15.28 -23.97
N GLY A 133 -5.63 -14.30 -24.90
CA GLY A 133 -5.25 -12.93 -24.56
C GLY A 133 -6.16 -12.30 -23.51
N TYR A 134 -7.47 -12.52 -23.58
CA TYR A 134 -8.41 -12.05 -22.56
C TYR A 134 -8.13 -12.70 -21.19
N SER A 135 -7.87 -14.00 -21.15
CA SER A 135 -7.51 -14.70 -19.91
C SER A 135 -6.21 -14.16 -19.29
N MET A 136 -5.19 -13.82 -20.09
CA MET A 136 -3.98 -13.15 -19.58
C MET A 136 -4.29 -11.81 -18.94
N VAL A 137 -5.15 -11.00 -19.59
CA VAL A 137 -5.55 -9.68 -19.05
C VAL A 137 -6.35 -9.85 -17.76
N ILE A 138 -7.27 -10.82 -17.69
CA ILE A 138 -8.02 -11.08 -16.45
C ILE A 138 -7.08 -11.51 -15.33
N GLY A 139 -6.11 -12.40 -15.59
CA GLY A 139 -5.09 -12.77 -14.60
C GLY A 139 -4.29 -11.56 -14.09
N LEU A 140 -3.93 -10.63 -14.99
CA LEU A 140 -3.26 -9.38 -14.63
C LEU A 140 -4.15 -8.46 -13.78
N ILE A 141 -5.44 -8.34 -14.13
CA ILE A 141 -6.41 -7.54 -13.36
C ILE A 141 -6.58 -8.13 -11.97
N LEU A 142 -6.75 -9.46 -11.85
CA LEU A 142 -6.86 -10.14 -10.55
C LEU A 142 -5.63 -9.86 -9.68
N LEU A 143 -4.43 -9.98 -10.26
CA LEU A 143 -3.18 -9.64 -9.56
C LEU A 143 -3.14 -8.16 -9.13
N GLY A 144 -3.58 -7.24 -10.00
CA GLY A 144 -3.66 -5.82 -9.69
C GLY A 144 -4.63 -5.52 -8.56
N VAL A 145 -5.82 -6.13 -8.57
CA VAL A 145 -6.80 -5.98 -7.49
C VAL A 145 -6.28 -6.59 -6.19
N ALA A 146 -5.66 -7.78 -6.22
CA ALA A 146 -5.01 -8.38 -5.06
C ALA A 146 -3.97 -7.43 -4.44
N GLY A 147 -3.17 -6.75 -5.27
CA GLY A 147 -2.21 -5.74 -4.81
C GLY A 147 -2.84 -4.52 -4.14
N THR A 148 -4.10 -4.16 -4.49
CA THR A 148 -4.81 -3.05 -3.81
C THR A 148 -5.45 -3.45 -2.49
N ILE A 149 -5.74 -4.73 -2.30
CA ILE A 149 -6.37 -5.27 -1.08
C ILE A 149 -5.31 -5.71 -0.08
N SER A 150 -4.18 -6.22 -0.55
CA SER A 150 -3.14 -6.79 0.29
C SER A 150 -2.58 -5.80 1.32
N GLN A 151 -2.58 -6.21 2.57
CA GLN A 151 -2.07 -5.45 3.72
C GLN A 151 -0.68 -5.92 4.18
N THR A 152 -0.16 -6.98 3.58
CA THR A 152 1.11 -7.61 3.97
C THR A 152 2.02 -7.84 2.78
N LEU A 153 3.31 -8.14 3.05
CA LEU A 153 4.26 -8.54 2.01
C LEU A 153 4.06 -9.97 1.49
N ALA A 154 3.11 -10.73 2.04
CA ALA A 154 2.77 -12.08 1.57
C ALA A 154 2.33 -12.13 0.10
N PHE A 155 1.90 -11.00 -0.45
CA PHE A 155 1.57 -10.83 -1.86
C PHE A 155 2.81 -10.81 -2.80
N ALA A 156 3.98 -10.35 -2.31
CA ALA A 156 5.17 -10.14 -3.14
C ALA A 156 5.67 -11.41 -3.87
N PRO A 157 5.71 -12.61 -3.28
CA PRO A 157 6.08 -13.84 -3.99
C PRO A 157 5.18 -14.14 -5.20
N TRP A 158 3.88 -13.88 -5.09
CA TRP A 158 2.92 -14.11 -6.18
C TRP A 158 3.11 -13.13 -7.33
N LEU A 159 3.46 -11.87 -7.03
CA LEU A 159 3.84 -10.88 -8.04
C LEU A 159 5.09 -11.31 -8.83
N ILE A 160 6.12 -11.81 -8.12
CA ILE A 160 7.36 -12.31 -8.75
C ILE A 160 7.07 -13.55 -9.61
N LEU A 161 6.27 -14.49 -9.10
CA LEU A 161 5.86 -15.69 -9.82
C LEU A 161 5.07 -15.34 -11.10
N PHE A 162 4.13 -14.38 -10.99
CA PHE A 162 3.39 -13.89 -12.15
C PHE A 162 4.30 -13.27 -13.19
N LEU A 163 5.28 -12.43 -12.79
CA LEU A 163 6.28 -11.86 -13.68
C LEU A 163 7.11 -12.95 -14.39
N LEU A 164 7.53 -13.97 -13.62
CA LEU A 164 8.31 -15.10 -14.14
C LEU A 164 7.54 -15.87 -15.23
N LEU A 165 6.23 -16.07 -15.05
CA LEU A 165 5.37 -16.76 -16.00
C LEU A 165 4.95 -15.86 -17.17
N SER A 166 4.76 -14.57 -16.96
CA SER A 166 4.27 -13.64 -17.99
C SER A 166 5.29 -13.42 -19.11
N LEU A 167 6.59 -13.36 -18.79
CA LEU A 167 7.63 -13.13 -19.79
C LEU A 167 7.67 -14.22 -20.87
N PRO A 168 7.75 -15.55 -20.55
CA PRO A 168 7.71 -16.58 -21.58
C PRO A 168 6.36 -16.61 -22.31
N THR A 169 5.25 -16.32 -21.60
CA THR A 169 3.92 -16.27 -22.21
C THR A 169 3.84 -15.21 -23.29
N LEU A 170 4.31 -13.98 -23.01
CA LEU A 170 4.32 -12.89 -23.98
C LEU A 170 5.25 -13.15 -25.17
N VAL A 171 6.42 -13.77 -24.93
CA VAL A 171 7.33 -14.15 -26.01
C VAL A 171 6.68 -15.20 -26.94
N LEU A 172 6.02 -16.22 -26.37
CA LEU A 172 5.33 -17.24 -27.14
C LEU A 172 4.11 -16.67 -27.86
N ASP A 173 3.32 -15.82 -27.22
CA ASP A 173 2.20 -15.13 -27.86
C ASP A 173 2.67 -14.26 -29.05
N TYR A 174 3.78 -13.54 -28.90
CA TYR A 174 4.35 -12.75 -29.99
C TYR A 174 4.85 -13.60 -31.14
N ARG A 175 5.51 -14.74 -30.86
CA ARG A 175 5.95 -15.70 -31.90
C ARG A 175 4.79 -16.35 -32.64
N SER A 176 3.74 -16.75 -31.91
CA SER A 176 2.52 -17.26 -32.52
C SER A 176 1.89 -16.22 -33.44
N ARG A 177 1.94 -14.93 -33.11
CA ARG A 177 1.50 -13.81 -33.97
C ARG A 177 2.23 -13.77 -35.29
N LEU A 178 3.49 -14.08 -35.31
CA LEU A 178 4.34 -14.03 -36.49
C LEU A 178 4.34 -15.34 -37.29
N GLY A 179 3.54 -16.35 -36.90
CA GLY A 179 3.52 -17.67 -37.55
C GLY A 179 4.84 -18.44 -37.40
N LEU A 180 5.68 -18.09 -36.42
CA LEU A 180 7.00 -18.71 -36.20
C LEU A 180 6.94 -19.97 -35.32
N ASP A 181 5.77 -20.60 -35.16
CA ASP A 181 5.52 -21.75 -34.29
C ASP A 181 5.98 -23.08 -34.90
N ASN A 182 7.28 -23.28 -35.02
CA ASN A 182 7.87 -24.60 -35.24
C ASN A 182 8.19 -25.37 -33.93
N LEU A 183 7.67 -24.92 -32.76
CA LEU A 183 7.88 -25.55 -31.46
C LEU A 183 6.89 -26.70 -31.14
N ASN A 184 5.99 -27.05 -32.06
CA ASN A 184 5.03 -28.17 -31.88
C ASN A 184 5.66 -29.55 -32.10
N GLN A 185 6.97 -29.67 -32.29
CA GLN A 185 7.64 -30.95 -32.34
C GLN A 185 8.23 -31.31 -30.98
N SER A 186 7.50 -32.21 -30.30
CA SER A 186 7.97 -33.10 -29.25
C SER A 186 8.20 -32.56 -27.86
N LEU A 187 7.14 -32.52 -27.06
CA LEU A 187 7.23 -33.03 -25.70
C LEU A 187 7.21 -34.57 -25.78
N PRO A 188 8.26 -35.27 -25.29
CA PRO A 188 8.39 -36.73 -25.49
C PRO A 188 7.36 -37.56 -24.71
N PHE A 189 6.53 -36.94 -23.86
CA PHE A 189 5.57 -37.62 -23.02
C PHE A 189 4.25 -38.04 -23.71
N PHE A 190 3.93 -37.56 -24.90
CA PHE A 190 2.63 -37.81 -25.57
C PHE A 190 2.72 -38.35 -26.99
N SER A 191 3.90 -38.77 -27.47
CA SER A 191 4.04 -39.32 -28.82
C SER A 191 4.07 -40.86 -28.81
N LYS A 192 3.06 -41.47 -29.40
CA LYS A 192 2.96 -42.94 -29.63
C LYS A 192 3.84 -43.47 -30.79
N LYS A 193 4.80 -42.71 -31.31
CA LYS A 193 5.72 -43.16 -32.37
C LYS A 193 7.16 -43.03 -31.93
N PRO A 194 8.00 -44.09 -32.15
CA PRO A 194 9.41 -44.03 -31.81
C PRO A 194 10.14 -42.98 -32.64
N PRO A 195 11.14 -42.26 -32.10
CA PRO A 195 11.86 -41.24 -32.84
C PRO A 195 12.76 -41.87 -33.92
N ARG A 196 12.52 -41.53 -35.19
CA ARG A 196 13.51 -41.70 -36.24
C ARG A 196 14.65 -40.72 -35.99
N LEU A 197 15.87 -41.23 -35.96
CA LEU A 197 17.13 -40.47 -35.84
C LEU A 197 17.18 -39.37 -36.92
N ALA A 198 16.86 -38.16 -36.54
CA ALA A 198 17.07 -36.96 -37.33
C ALA A 198 18.16 -36.10 -36.66
N THR A 199 19.30 -36.17 -37.30
CA THR A 199 20.47 -35.29 -37.25
C THR A 199 20.53 -34.12 -36.24
N LYS A 200 21.56 -34.20 -35.48
CA LYS A 200 22.08 -33.39 -34.37
C LYS A 200 22.44 -31.91 -34.65
N LYS A 201 21.77 -31.21 -35.61
CA LYS A 201 22.20 -29.85 -36.04
C LYS A 201 21.16 -28.71 -35.94
N LEU A 202 20.02 -28.88 -35.27
CA LEU A 202 18.96 -27.84 -35.23
C LEU A 202 18.73 -27.17 -33.86
N PHE A 203 19.47 -27.53 -32.85
CA PHE A 203 19.45 -26.84 -31.55
C PHE A 203 20.80 -26.26 -31.19
N SER A 204 21.12 -25.10 -31.77
CA SER A 204 22.10 -24.21 -31.13
C SER A 204 21.39 -23.44 -30.03
N PRO A 205 21.69 -23.70 -28.73
CA PRO A 205 21.00 -23.03 -27.61
C PRO A 205 21.24 -21.52 -27.55
N GLN A 206 22.19 -21.02 -28.33
CA GLN A 206 22.64 -19.63 -28.28
C GLN A 206 21.74 -18.62 -29.00
N ASN A 207 20.86 -19.05 -29.93
CA ASN A 207 20.02 -18.15 -30.72
C ASN A 207 18.51 -18.21 -30.40
N SER A 208 18.11 -19.03 -29.43
CA SER A 208 16.71 -19.06 -28.98
C SER A 208 16.37 -17.78 -28.20
N PRO A 209 15.25 -17.08 -28.49
CA PRO A 209 14.78 -15.94 -27.68
C PRO A 209 14.44 -16.33 -26.25
N LEU A 210 14.19 -17.63 -25.99
CA LEU A 210 13.98 -18.21 -24.65
C LEU A 210 15.27 -18.79 -24.06
N SER A 211 16.47 -18.38 -24.53
CA SER A 211 17.70 -18.83 -23.88
C SER A 211 17.74 -18.35 -22.41
N PRO A 212 18.13 -19.21 -21.44
CA PRO A 212 18.10 -18.87 -20.01
C PRO A 212 18.82 -17.56 -19.67
N LYS A 213 19.95 -17.27 -20.34
CA LYS A 213 20.70 -16.02 -20.17
C LYS A 213 19.88 -14.78 -20.57
N ARG A 214 19.21 -14.79 -21.72
CA ARG A 214 18.42 -13.65 -22.19
C ARG A 214 17.19 -13.46 -21.33
N PHE A 215 16.52 -14.55 -20.99
CA PHE A 215 15.37 -14.54 -20.10
C PHE A 215 15.75 -13.96 -18.73
N GLY A 216 16.86 -14.43 -18.12
CA GLY A 216 17.35 -13.91 -16.85
C GLY A 216 17.69 -12.41 -16.90
N ILE A 217 18.31 -11.95 -18.01
CA ILE A 217 18.61 -10.52 -18.19
C ILE A 217 17.31 -9.69 -18.26
N PHE A 218 16.31 -10.12 -19.03
CA PHE A 218 15.04 -9.41 -19.14
C PHE A 218 14.29 -9.40 -17.81
N PHE A 219 14.20 -10.56 -17.15
CA PHE A 219 13.57 -10.68 -15.84
C PHE A 219 14.23 -9.76 -14.81
N LEU A 220 15.55 -9.83 -14.69
CA LEU A 220 16.31 -9.00 -13.75
C LEU A 220 16.19 -7.50 -14.08
N THR A 221 16.19 -7.13 -15.36
CA THR A 221 16.03 -5.74 -15.79
C THR A 221 14.66 -5.19 -15.39
N ILE A 222 13.58 -5.98 -15.64
CA ILE A 222 12.22 -5.57 -15.28
C ILE A 222 12.07 -5.51 -13.76
N LEU A 223 12.61 -6.48 -13.04
CA LEU A 223 12.58 -6.53 -11.59
C LEU A 223 13.31 -5.32 -10.98
N LEU A 224 14.55 -5.04 -11.44
CA LEU A 224 15.33 -3.88 -11.01
C LEU A 224 14.63 -2.56 -11.33
N LEU A 225 14.06 -2.43 -12.53
CA LEU A 225 13.31 -1.23 -12.91
C LEU A 225 12.08 -1.06 -12.02
N GLY A 226 11.33 -2.14 -11.79
CA GLY A 226 10.16 -2.13 -10.90
C GLY A 226 10.52 -1.76 -9.46
N LEU A 227 11.58 -2.36 -8.91
CA LEU A 227 12.09 -2.02 -7.58
C LEU A 227 12.59 -0.57 -7.49
N THR A 228 13.25 -0.09 -8.54
CA THR A 228 13.71 1.31 -8.62
C THR A 228 12.52 2.27 -8.61
N ILE A 229 11.50 2.01 -9.44
CA ILE A 229 10.28 2.82 -9.46
C ILE A 229 9.60 2.76 -8.09
N PHE A 230 9.47 1.55 -7.52
CA PHE A 230 8.88 1.35 -6.20
C PHE A 230 9.62 2.12 -5.10
N ALA A 231 10.97 2.09 -5.10
CA ALA A 231 11.79 2.80 -4.12
C ALA A 231 11.75 4.34 -4.29
N LEU A 232 11.72 4.81 -5.53
CA LEU A 232 11.66 6.24 -5.84
C LEU A 232 10.25 6.84 -5.74
N MET A 233 9.22 6.00 -5.69
CA MET A 233 7.84 6.48 -5.57
C MET A 233 7.62 7.11 -4.19
N PRO A 234 7.25 8.42 -4.12
CA PRO A 234 7.02 9.08 -2.85
C PRO A 234 5.83 8.42 -2.12
N ARG A 235 6.03 8.13 -0.84
CA ARG A 235 5.00 7.56 0.04
C ARG A 235 4.42 8.70 0.86
N PHE A 236 3.29 9.25 0.43
CA PHE A 236 2.52 10.16 1.26
C PHE A 236 1.64 9.31 2.17
N PRO A 237 1.78 9.40 3.50
CA PRO A 237 0.88 8.72 4.41
C PRO A 237 -0.56 9.09 4.06
N GLY A 238 -1.42 8.07 3.88
CA GLY A 238 -2.85 8.27 3.67
C GLY A 238 -3.29 8.92 2.36
N TYR A 239 -2.47 8.97 1.30
CA TYR A 239 -2.98 9.29 -0.03
C TYR A 239 -3.95 8.17 -0.44
N GLN A 240 -5.20 8.30 -0.02
CA GLN A 240 -6.27 7.39 -0.37
C GLN A 240 -7.08 8.00 -1.51
N ILE A 241 -7.30 7.23 -2.56
CA ILE A 241 -8.49 7.36 -3.37
C ILE A 241 -9.66 7.36 -2.37
N GLN A 242 -10.64 8.26 -2.51
CA GLN A 242 -11.78 8.45 -1.58
C GLN A 242 -12.66 7.19 -1.46
N SER A 243 -12.08 6.10 -1.02
CA SER A 243 -12.79 4.87 -0.66
C SER A 243 -12.72 4.71 0.85
N PHE A 244 -13.86 4.49 1.47
CA PHE A 244 -13.99 4.26 2.90
C PHE A 244 -14.29 2.77 3.12
N PRO A 245 -13.25 1.91 3.11
CA PRO A 245 -13.47 0.47 3.19
C PRO A 245 -14.07 0.10 4.53
N VAL A 246 -15.10 -0.73 4.46
CA VAL A 246 -15.72 -1.40 5.60
C VAL A 246 -15.73 -2.89 5.26
N ASN A 247 -15.24 -3.73 6.15
CA ASN A 247 -15.34 -5.17 6.05
C ASN A 247 -15.75 -5.73 7.41
N SER A 248 -16.59 -6.75 7.41
CA SER A 248 -17.15 -7.33 8.63
C SER A 248 -16.97 -8.84 8.61
N PRO A 249 -16.50 -9.43 9.69
CA PRO A 249 -16.66 -10.86 9.91
C PRO A 249 -18.14 -11.25 9.90
N GLU A 250 -18.44 -12.52 9.58
CA GLU A 250 -19.82 -13.01 9.52
C GLU A 250 -20.57 -12.77 10.83
N GLY A 251 -21.79 -12.24 10.73
CA GLY A 251 -22.70 -12.04 11.86
C GLY A 251 -22.59 -10.70 12.59
N MET A 252 -21.57 -9.87 12.37
CA MET A 252 -21.41 -8.60 13.06
C MET A 252 -22.41 -7.53 12.60
N GLU A 253 -22.90 -7.60 11.36
CA GLU A 253 -23.87 -6.65 10.80
C GLU A 253 -25.23 -6.65 11.52
N ASN A 254 -25.61 -7.78 12.09
CA ASN A 254 -26.88 -7.98 12.77
C ASN A 254 -26.75 -7.82 14.29
N GLN A 255 -25.58 -7.42 14.79
CA GLN A 255 -25.41 -7.11 16.20
C GLN A 255 -25.99 -5.74 16.48
N ASP A 256 -26.97 -5.70 17.33
CA ASP A 256 -27.55 -4.49 17.92
C ASP A 256 -27.30 -4.54 19.43
N PHE A 257 -27.36 -3.41 20.12
CA PHE A 257 -27.28 -3.40 21.58
C PHE A 257 -28.54 -4.09 22.13
N GLU A 258 -28.34 -5.20 22.84
CA GLU A 258 -29.41 -5.82 23.59
C GLU A 258 -29.97 -4.81 24.63
N GLN A 259 -31.29 -4.90 24.94
CA GLN A 259 -31.92 -3.97 25.87
C GLN A 259 -31.19 -3.91 27.22
N GLY A 260 -30.34 -2.88 27.38
CA GLY A 260 -29.64 -2.56 28.62
C GLY A 260 -28.14 -2.78 28.65
N ASP A 261 -27.52 -3.47 27.72
CA ASP A 261 -26.08 -3.80 27.81
C ASP A 261 -25.21 -2.96 26.86
N ARG A 262 -25.04 -1.69 27.22
CA ARG A 262 -24.08 -0.76 26.55
C ARG A 262 -22.76 -0.68 27.29
N GLN A 263 -22.45 -1.72 28.09
CA GLN A 263 -21.24 -1.77 28.89
C GLN A 263 -20.01 -2.03 28.02
N ILE A 264 -18.89 -1.46 28.44
CA ILE A 264 -17.60 -1.81 27.87
C ILE A 264 -17.19 -3.18 28.40
N VAL A 265 -16.88 -4.10 27.49
CA VAL A 265 -16.44 -5.47 27.81
C VAL A 265 -14.97 -5.61 27.39
N ASN A 266 -14.09 -5.78 28.39
CA ASN A 266 -12.69 -6.11 28.16
C ASN A 266 -12.45 -7.55 28.63
N PRO A 267 -12.11 -8.49 27.72
CA PRO A 267 -11.89 -9.89 28.08
C PRO A 267 -10.77 -10.11 29.11
N GLY A 268 -9.77 -9.21 29.16
CA GLY A 268 -8.66 -9.28 30.10
C GLY A 268 -8.99 -8.83 31.52
N TYR A 269 -10.24 -8.49 31.83
CA TYR A 269 -10.65 -7.99 33.14
C TYR A 269 -11.69 -8.93 33.78
N VAL A 270 -11.48 -9.26 35.07
CA VAL A 270 -12.44 -10.02 35.87
C VAL A 270 -13.59 -9.11 36.28
N ARG A 271 -14.84 -9.52 36.04
CA ARG A 271 -16.02 -8.78 36.54
C ARG A 271 -16.14 -8.94 38.06
N GLU A 272 -16.41 -7.83 38.78
CA GLU A 272 -16.75 -7.88 40.20
C GLU A 272 -17.98 -8.77 40.42
N GLY A 273 -17.84 -9.82 41.26
CA GLY A 273 -18.92 -10.76 41.62
C GLY A 273 -18.82 -12.17 41.02
N GLU A 274 -17.95 -12.41 40.05
CA GLU A 274 -17.66 -13.76 39.53
C GLU A 274 -16.51 -14.41 40.35
N THR A 275 -16.76 -14.75 41.59
CA THR A 275 -15.94 -15.71 42.33
C THR A 275 -16.33 -17.09 41.87
N GLY A 276 -15.70 -17.62 40.88
CA GLY A 276 -15.89 -19.01 40.54
C GLY A 276 -15.71 -19.31 39.07
N ASN A 277 -14.69 -20.08 38.82
CA ASN A 277 -14.45 -20.88 37.63
C ASN A 277 -14.46 -20.04 36.34
N GLY A 278 -13.28 -19.56 35.98
CA GLY A 278 -13.08 -18.78 34.78
C GLY A 278 -13.83 -19.35 33.59
N GLY A 279 -14.77 -18.56 33.09
CA GLY A 279 -15.26 -18.74 31.74
C GLY A 279 -14.08 -18.77 30.80
N VAL A 280 -14.21 -19.42 29.68
CA VAL A 280 -13.18 -19.76 28.69
C VAL A 280 -12.28 -18.60 28.24
N ASN A 281 -12.48 -17.36 28.75
CA ASN A 281 -11.71 -16.14 28.49
C ASN A 281 -11.60 -15.24 29.75
N GLY A 282 -11.55 -15.79 30.96
CA GLY A 282 -11.40 -14.98 32.19
C GLY A 282 -9.99 -14.40 32.32
N GLY A 283 -9.84 -13.09 32.15
CA GLY A 283 -8.60 -12.37 32.45
C GLY A 283 -8.28 -12.35 33.95
N ASN A 284 -7.01 -12.20 34.29
CA ASN A 284 -6.49 -12.22 35.67
C ASN A 284 -6.38 -10.83 36.34
N SER A 285 -6.85 -9.78 35.69
CA SER A 285 -6.68 -8.39 36.16
C SER A 285 -7.87 -7.93 37.00
N PRO A 286 -7.73 -7.81 38.33
CA PRO A 286 -8.78 -7.32 39.20
C PRO A 286 -9.04 -5.82 39.02
N THR A 287 -10.29 -5.40 39.16
CA THR A 287 -10.71 -3.99 39.04
C THR A 287 -10.25 -3.11 40.21
N THR A 288 -9.90 -3.69 41.36
CA THR A 288 -9.42 -2.99 42.56
C THR A 288 -8.36 -3.81 43.28
N GLY A 289 -7.50 -3.12 44.06
CA GLY A 289 -6.47 -3.76 44.88
C GLY A 289 -5.26 -4.28 44.08
N SER A 290 -4.45 -5.10 44.74
CA SER A 290 -3.26 -5.71 44.13
C SER A 290 -3.63 -6.86 43.19
N GLY A 291 -2.95 -6.97 42.03
CA GLY A 291 -3.20 -8.02 41.07
C GLY A 291 -2.18 -8.08 39.95
N GLN A 292 -2.38 -9.03 39.03
CA GLN A 292 -1.52 -9.19 37.86
C GLN A 292 -2.19 -8.64 36.59
N LEU A 293 -1.38 -8.13 35.69
CA LEU A 293 -1.80 -7.73 34.35
C LEU A 293 -2.16 -8.97 33.51
N ASP A 294 -3.18 -8.83 32.69
CA ASP A 294 -3.43 -9.76 31.59
C ASP A 294 -2.29 -9.68 30.58
N SER A 295 -1.83 -10.81 30.08
CA SER A 295 -0.71 -10.86 29.11
C SER A 295 -1.08 -10.41 27.72
N THR A 296 -2.37 -10.31 27.37
CA THR A 296 -2.89 -10.05 26.03
C THR A 296 -3.62 -8.72 25.95
N PHE A 297 -4.51 -8.45 26.92
CA PHE A 297 -5.41 -7.28 26.88
C PHE A 297 -4.92 -6.16 27.80
N TYR A 298 -4.90 -4.95 27.27
CA TYR A 298 -4.57 -3.79 28.06
C TYR A 298 -5.69 -3.45 29.05
N TYR A 299 -5.34 -3.31 30.32
CA TYR A 299 -6.26 -3.05 31.43
C TYR A 299 -7.00 -1.71 31.32
N GLY A 300 -6.40 -0.73 30.61
CA GLY A 300 -6.95 0.62 30.45
C GLY A 300 -8.17 0.70 29.51
N PHE A 301 -8.69 -0.42 29.02
CA PHE A 301 -9.90 -0.47 28.19
C PHE A 301 -11.09 -1.06 28.96
N ASN A 302 -11.27 -0.65 30.21
CA ASN A 302 -12.37 -1.02 31.08
C ASN A 302 -12.98 0.25 31.70
N PRO A 303 -14.30 0.31 31.98
CA PRO A 303 -14.95 1.46 32.62
C PRO A 303 -14.35 1.86 33.97
N GLN A 304 -13.77 0.89 34.68
CA GLN A 304 -13.00 1.08 35.92
C GLN A 304 -11.64 0.44 35.72
N ILE A 305 -10.57 1.23 35.82
CA ILE A 305 -9.19 0.75 35.69
C ILE A 305 -8.46 0.78 37.03
N ASN A 306 -7.63 -0.22 37.23
CA ASN A 306 -6.77 -0.38 38.38
C ASN A 306 -5.32 -0.24 37.95
N GLN A 307 -4.59 0.68 38.53
CA GLN A 307 -3.17 0.93 38.26
C GLN A 307 -2.23 0.29 39.30
N ASN A 308 -2.78 -0.46 40.25
CA ASN A 308 -2.01 -1.26 41.22
C ASN A 308 -1.78 -2.70 40.73
N LEU A 309 -1.60 -2.87 39.42
CA LEU A 309 -1.33 -4.16 38.76
C LEU A 309 0.16 -4.31 38.47
N ARG A 310 0.63 -5.55 38.38
CA ARG A 310 2.02 -5.89 38.06
C ARG A 310 2.06 -6.92 36.95
N GLY A 311 3.15 -6.91 36.17
CA GLY A 311 3.35 -7.81 35.03
C GLY A 311 3.64 -7.09 33.74
N SER A 312 3.70 -7.83 32.65
CA SER A 312 3.93 -7.31 31.31
C SER A 312 3.07 -8.02 30.30
N MET A 313 2.66 -7.31 29.25
CA MET A 313 1.94 -7.90 28.12
C MET A 313 2.92 -8.58 27.16
N THR A 314 2.47 -9.67 26.52
CA THR A 314 3.20 -10.30 25.42
C THR A 314 2.94 -9.54 24.14
N PRO A 315 3.97 -9.03 23.42
CA PRO A 315 3.75 -8.25 22.21
C PRO A 315 2.98 -9.02 21.14
N GLN A 316 1.85 -8.48 20.71
CA GLN A 316 1.00 -9.02 19.65
C GLN A 316 0.45 -7.88 18.80
N THR A 317 0.46 -8.05 17.48
CA THR A 317 -0.16 -7.06 16.58
C THR A 317 -1.68 -7.10 16.75
N VAL A 318 -2.28 -5.98 17.11
CA VAL A 318 -3.74 -5.88 17.32
C VAL A 318 -4.45 -5.22 16.16
N MET A 319 -3.81 -4.25 15.50
CA MET A 319 -4.41 -3.59 14.33
C MET A 319 -3.35 -3.03 13.39
N ARG A 320 -3.75 -2.81 12.14
CA ARG A 320 -3.02 -2.04 11.14
C ARG A 320 -3.81 -0.82 10.79
N VAL A 321 -3.18 0.35 10.89
CA VAL A 321 -3.85 1.62 10.63
C VAL A 321 -3.26 2.28 9.41
N ARG A 322 -4.10 2.59 8.42
CA ARG A 322 -3.72 3.45 7.30
C ARG A 322 -4.25 4.85 7.58
N SER A 323 -3.36 5.79 7.83
CA SER A 323 -3.72 7.17 8.16
C SER A 323 -2.86 8.16 7.39
N GLN A 324 -3.42 9.34 7.13
CA GLN A 324 -2.70 10.46 6.54
C GLN A 324 -1.64 11.05 7.49
N ALA A 325 -1.81 10.79 8.79
CA ALA A 325 -0.92 11.27 9.82
C ALA A 325 -0.78 10.25 10.96
N PRO A 326 0.38 10.16 11.63
CA PRO A 326 0.47 9.47 12.90
C PRO A 326 -0.37 10.21 13.96
N GLY A 327 -0.70 9.54 15.03
CA GLY A 327 -1.40 10.16 16.16
C GLY A 327 -1.74 9.14 17.24
N PHE A 328 -2.22 9.63 18.35
CA PHE A 328 -2.74 8.81 19.42
C PHE A 328 -4.12 8.26 19.01
N TRP A 329 -4.20 6.94 18.83
CA TRP A 329 -5.45 6.24 18.52
C TRP A 329 -6.27 6.12 19.79
N ARG A 330 -7.02 7.17 20.09
CA ARG A 330 -7.79 7.30 21.31
C ARG A 330 -8.91 6.28 21.33
N ALA A 331 -9.04 5.56 22.45
CA ALA A 331 -10.11 4.61 22.69
C ALA A 331 -11.15 5.18 23.66
N MET A 332 -10.74 5.62 24.85
CA MET A 332 -11.67 6.09 25.87
C MET A 332 -11.01 7.12 26.83
N ALA A 333 -11.81 7.77 27.69
CA ALA A 333 -11.29 8.64 28.72
C ALA A 333 -12.09 8.50 30.04
N PHE A 334 -11.48 8.98 31.12
CA PHE A 334 -11.94 8.83 32.48
C PHE A 334 -12.04 10.19 33.17
N ASP A 335 -13.11 10.39 33.89
CA ASP A 335 -13.37 11.64 34.61
C ASP A 335 -13.09 11.56 36.11
N ARG A 336 -13.22 10.37 36.74
CA ARG A 336 -13.11 10.21 38.20
C ARG A 336 -11.90 9.38 38.59
N TYR A 337 -11.05 9.97 39.45
CA TYR A 337 -9.92 9.31 40.08
C TYR A 337 -10.33 8.60 41.37
N THR A 338 -9.88 7.36 41.57
CA THR A 338 -10.28 6.48 42.69
C THR A 338 -9.21 6.27 43.77
N GLY A 339 -8.04 6.90 43.61
CA GLY A 339 -6.88 6.71 44.50
C GLY A 339 -5.85 5.74 43.98
N GLN A 340 -6.26 4.60 43.38
CA GLN A 340 -5.36 3.63 42.76
C GLN A 340 -5.68 3.36 41.30
N GLY A 341 -6.57 4.17 40.70
CA GLY A 341 -6.98 4.04 39.32
C GLY A 341 -8.01 5.09 38.92
N TRP A 342 -8.79 4.78 37.89
CA TRP A 342 -9.77 5.69 37.32
C TRP A 342 -11.09 4.99 36.99
N GLN A 343 -12.16 5.77 36.92
CA GLN A 343 -13.51 5.31 36.60
C GLN A 343 -14.21 6.32 35.69
N ILE A 344 -15.07 5.82 34.81
CA ILE A 344 -16.05 6.63 34.07
C ILE A 344 -17.30 6.78 34.93
N SER A 345 -17.53 7.96 35.51
CA SER A 345 -18.66 8.16 36.42
C SER A 345 -20.00 8.13 35.70
N ARG A 346 -20.02 8.44 34.41
CA ARG A 346 -21.22 8.50 33.56
C ARG A 346 -21.26 7.37 32.54
N ASN A 347 -20.79 6.19 32.91
CA ASN A 347 -20.67 5.05 31.98
C ASN A 347 -21.99 4.62 31.34
N GLN A 348 -23.13 4.86 32.02
CA GLN A 348 -24.47 4.56 31.54
C GLN A 348 -25.09 5.67 30.66
N GLU A 349 -24.52 6.88 30.67
CA GLU A 349 -25.00 8.02 29.90
C GLU A 349 -24.39 7.99 28.50
N VAL A 350 -24.98 7.21 27.59
CA VAL A 350 -24.54 7.06 26.20
C VAL A 350 -25.61 7.49 25.24
N GLU A 351 -25.23 8.03 24.10
CA GLU A 351 -26.11 8.39 22.99
C GLU A 351 -25.97 7.35 21.88
N ASP A 352 -27.08 6.80 21.41
CA ASP A 352 -27.09 5.85 20.32
C ASP A 352 -27.10 6.56 18.97
N LEU A 353 -26.11 6.26 18.17
CA LEU A 353 -26.01 6.71 16.80
C LEU A 353 -26.51 5.60 15.88
N ASN A 354 -27.42 5.93 14.98
CA ASN A 354 -27.99 5.00 14.01
C ASN A 354 -27.56 5.39 12.60
N ARG A 355 -27.27 4.40 11.76
CA ARG A 355 -27.00 4.62 10.35
C ARG A 355 -28.21 4.24 9.47
N SER A 356 -28.24 4.78 8.27
CA SER A 356 -29.21 4.35 7.24
C SER A 356 -28.91 2.92 6.78
N SER A 357 -29.93 2.16 6.45
CA SER A 357 -29.80 0.77 5.96
C SER A 357 -28.98 0.63 4.67
N TRP A 358 -28.90 1.69 3.87
CA TRP A 358 -28.18 1.72 2.59
C TRP A 358 -26.77 2.34 2.67
N SER A 359 -26.32 2.77 3.88
CA SER A 359 -24.99 3.40 4.07
C SER A 359 -24.39 2.96 5.38
N TYR A 360 -23.09 2.66 5.39
CA TYR A 360 -22.31 2.32 6.59
C TYR A 360 -21.85 3.55 7.38
N ARG A 361 -22.27 4.77 6.97
CA ARG A 361 -21.81 6.03 7.53
C ARG A 361 -22.65 6.44 8.74
N PHE A 362 -21.97 6.66 9.87
CA PHE A 362 -22.49 7.36 11.05
C PHE A 362 -21.99 8.79 11.04
N PHE A 363 -22.83 9.71 11.51
CA PHE A 363 -22.44 11.08 11.83
C PHE A 363 -22.25 11.18 13.34
N VAL A 364 -21.06 11.65 13.76
CA VAL A 364 -20.73 11.87 15.18
C VAL A 364 -20.77 13.37 15.43
N PRO A 365 -21.63 13.86 16.33
CA PRO A 365 -21.71 15.28 16.63
C PRO A 365 -20.44 15.77 17.28
N LEU A 366 -19.85 16.86 16.76
CA LEU A 366 -18.68 17.47 17.31
C LEU A 366 -19.02 18.75 18.09
N PRO A 367 -18.40 19.00 19.25
CA PRO A 367 -18.52 20.28 19.91
C PRO A 367 -17.91 21.40 19.05
N ALA A 368 -18.49 22.59 19.11
CA ALA A 368 -17.96 23.75 18.42
C ALA A 368 -16.57 24.08 18.94
N THR A 369 -15.63 24.32 18.03
CA THR A 369 -14.25 24.72 18.37
C THR A 369 -13.80 25.91 17.54
N GLN A 370 -13.01 26.79 18.13
CA GLN A 370 -12.32 27.90 17.46
C GLN A 370 -10.98 27.47 16.83
N ALA A 371 -10.52 26.24 17.13
CA ALA A 371 -9.32 25.71 16.55
C ALA A 371 -9.51 25.44 15.04
N LYS A 372 -8.52 25.79 14.25
CA LYS A 372 -8.44 25.32 12.88
C LYS A 372 -8.26 23.81 12.89
N THR A 373 -9.06 23.09 12.12
CA THR A 373 -9.04 21.63 12.06
C THR A 373 -8.57 21.13 10.71
N HIS A 374 -7.94 19.97 10.70
CA HIS A 374 -7.56 19.24 9.50
C HIS A 374 -8.35 17.94 9.43
N GLN A 375 -8.92 17.68 8.28
CA GLN A 375 -9.60 16.42 8.02
C GLN A 375 -8.57 15.31 7.81
N VAL A 376 -8.59 14.30 8.67
CA VAL A 376 -7.71 13.13 8.58
C VAL A 376 -8.55 11.89 8.42
N VAL A 377 -8.27 11.12 7.37
CA VAL A 377 -8.92 9.83 7.12
C VAL A 377 -8.04 8.72 7.68
N GLN A 378 -8.64 7.86 8.50
CA GLN A 378 -7.99 6.68 9.07
C GLN A 378 -8.79 5.43 8.74
N THR A 379 -8.12 4.38 8.26
CA THR A 379 -8.70 3.06 8.07
C THR A 379 -8.00 2.08 8.99
N TYR A 380 -8.78 1.41 9.80
CA TYR A 380 -8.33 0.43 10.79
C TYR A 380 -8.67 -0.97 10.30
N SER A 381 -7.71 -1.88 10.34
CA SER A 381 -7.90 -3.30 10.09
C SER A 381 -7.50 -4.07 11.34
N ILE A 382 -8.44 -4.71 11.97
CA ILE A 382 -8.25 -5.46 13.22
C ILE A 382 -7.58 -6.79 12.90
N VAL A 383 -6.48 -7.08 13.58
CA VAL A 383 -5.66 -8.29 13.38
C VAL A 383 -5.88 -9.30 14.50
N SER A 384 -6.18 -8.81 15.70
CA SER A 384 -6.56 -9.63 16.86
C SER A 384 -7.74 -9.00 17.55
N SER A 385 -8.62 -9.79 18.12
CA SER A 385 -9.83 -9.30 18.78
C SER A 385 -9.52 -8.23 19.83
N LEU A 386 -10.30 -7.16 19.84
CA LEU A 386 -10.20 -6.04 20.77
C LEU A 386 -11.53 -5.90 21.56
N PRO A 387 -11.52 -5.22 22.72
CA PRO A 387 -12.73 -4.81 23.41
C PRO A 387 -13.71 -4.06 22.50
N ASN A 388 -14.95 -3.89 22.92
CA ASN A 388 -16.01 -3.25 22.14
C ASN A 388 -15.92 -1.69 22.09
N ILE A 389 -14.72 -1.15 22.17
CA ILE A 389 -14.42 0.27 21.98
C ILE A 389 -13.78 0.49 20.61
N ILE A 390 -14.13 1.58 19.94
CA ILE A 390 -13.68 1.88 18.57
C ILE A 390 -12.56 2.93 18.62
N PRO A 391 -11.28 2.57 18.44
CA PRO A 391 -10.20 3.53 18.37
C PRO A 391 -10.35 4.51 17.20
N ALA A 392 -10.03 5.78 17.45
CA ALA A 392 -10.04 6.84 16.45
C ALA A 392 -9.08 7.98 16.83
N LEU A 393 -8.69 8.83 15.88
CA LEU A 393 -8.08 10.11 16.25
C LEU A 393 -9.10 11.00 16.94
N ALA A 394 -8.61 12.00 17.67
CA ALA A 394 -9.46 12.95 18.34
C ALA A 394 -10.49 13.60 17.40
N SER A 395 -11.69 13.87 17.93
CA SER A 395 -12.79 14.53 17.20
C SER A 395 -13.24 13.77 15.93
N PRO A 396 -13.65 12.49 16.02
CA PRO A 396 -14.23 11.75 14.91
C PRO A 396 -15.53 12.41 14.47
N GLN A 397 -15.68 12.74 13.18
CA GLN A 397 -16.87 13.36 12.58
C GLN A 397 -17.73 12.35 11.83
N TYR A 398 -17.07 11.46 11.09
CA TYR A 398 -17.74 10.38 10.39
C TYR A 398 -17.08 9.05 10.73
N LEU A 399 -17.92 8.07 11.00
CA LEU A 399 -17.51 6.68 11.20
C LEU A 399 -18.20 5.82 10.14
N PHE A 400 -17.43 5.01 9.43
CA PHE A 400 -17.93 3.98 8.52
C PHE A 400 -17.72 2.62 9.18
N PHE A 401 -18.80 2.04 9.67
CA PHE A 401 -18.75 0.84 10.53
C PHE A 401 -19.88 -0.14 10.15
N PRO A 402 -19.69 -1.47 10.29
CA PRO A 402 -20.63 -2.45 9.76
C PRO A 402 -21.92 -2.57 10.56
N THR A 403 -21.92 -2.39 11.89
CA THR A 403 -23.13 -2.54 12.73
C THR A 403 -24.20 -1.50 12.40
N ARG A 404 -25.43 -1.74 12.77
CA ARG A 404 -26.55 -0.79 12.56
C ARG A 404 -26.51 0.37 13.55
N GLN A 405 -25.97 0.11 14.74
CA GLN A 405 -25.87 1.06 15.84
C GLN A 405 -24.44 1.12 16.36
N VAL A 406 -24.04 2.28 16.86
CA VAL A 406 -22.87 2.51 17.70
C VAL A 406 -23.27 3.47 18.80
N SER A 407 -22.62 3.43 19.97
CA SER A 407 -22.91 4.36 21.06
C SER A 407 -21.77 5.33 21.25
N LEU A 408 -22.10 6.58 21.60
CA LEU A 408 -21.18 7.64 21.95
C LEU A 408 -21.35 7.97 23.44
N ASP A 409 -20.28 7.91 24.21
CA ASP A 409 -20.32 8.29 25.62
C ASP A 409 -20.03 9.79 25.84
N GLN A 410 -20.24 10.24 27.07
CA GLN A 410 -19.99 11.63 27.48
C GLN A 410 -18.53 12.07 27.37
N GLU A 411 -17.61 11.11 27.26
CA GLU A 411 -16.17 11.34 27.07
C GLU A 411 -15.78 11.35 25.58
N ASN A 412 -16.75 11.29 24.67
CA ASN A 412 -16.61 11.15 23.21
C ASN A 412 -15.87 9.87 22.80
N SER A 413 -16.10 8.76 23.50
CA SER A 413 -15.62 7.45 23.11
C SER A 413 -16.72 6.70 22.36
N LEU A 414 -16.33 6.00 21.30
CA LEU A 414 -17.23 5.23 20.45
C LEU A 414 -17.25 3.76 20.90
N ARG A 415 -18.45 3.19 21.03
CA ARG A 415 -18.65 1.80 21.45
C ARG A 415 -19.39 1.01 20.39
N SER A 416 -18.94 -0.21 20.13
CA SER A 416 -19.61 -1.19 19.29
C SER A 416 -20.54 -2.08 20.13
N PRO A 417 -21.63 -2.62 19.57
CA PRO A 417 -22.47 -3.62 20.27
C PRO A 417 -21.69 -4.85 20.72
N GLY A 418 -20.71 -5.29 19.93
CA GLY A 418 -19.82 -6.40 20.27
C GLY A 418 -18.35 -6.03 20.20
N GLY A 419 -17.46 -6.92 20.65
CA GLY A 419 -16.03 -6.77 20.52
C GLY A 419 -15.60 -6.60 19.07
N LEU A 420 -14.47 -5.91 18.85
CA LEU A 420 -13.90 -5.77 17.50
C LEU A 420 -13.21 -7.08 17.13
N ALA A 421 -13.84 -7.86 16.27
CA ALA A 421 -13.36 -9.17 15.86
C ALA A 421 -12.21 -9.07 14.85
N GLU A 422 -11.38 -10.10 14.79
CA GLU A 422 -10.34 -10.25 13.76
C GLU A 422 -10.94 -10.17 12.33
N GLY A 423 -10.25 -9.49 11.42
CA GLY A 423 -10.70 -9.26 10.04
C GLY A 423 -11.64 -8.06 9.87
N LEU A 424 -12.12 -7.44 10.97
CA LEU A 424 -12.91 -6.22 10.89
C LEU A 424 -12.06 -5.08 10.30
N THR A 425 -12.64 -4.39 9.31
CA THR A 425 -12.08 -3.13 8.78
C THR A 425 -13.11 -2.03 8.87
N TYR A 426 -12.73 -0.88 9.43
CA TYR A 426 -13.57 0.31 9.50
C TYR A 426 -12.78 1.58 9.17
N THR A 427 -13.50 2.64 8.81
CA THR A 427 -12.87 3.92 8.45
C THR A 427 -13.45 5.04 9.31
N VAL A 428 -12.58 5.92 9.80
CA VAL A 428 -12.95 7.11 10.55
C VAL A 428 -12.43 8.35 9.82
N ILE A 429 -13.22 9.40 9.81
CA ILE A 429 -12.82 10.73 9.38
C ILE A 429 -12.89 11.66 10.58
N SER A 430 -11.71 12.09 11.05
CA SER A 430 -11.59 12.98 12.21
C SER A 430 -11.24 14.40 11.79
N GLN A 431 -11.75 15.38 12.55
CA GLN A 431 -11.38 16.79 12.47
C GLN A 431 -10.31 17.08 13.51
N VAL A 432 -9.05 16.80 13.18
CA VAL A 432 -7.94 16.95 14.12
C VAL A 432 -7.60 18.44 14.29
N PRO A 433 -7.68 18.98 15.54
CA PRO A 433 -7.40 20.39 15.76
C PRO A 433 -5.89 20.67 15.66
N GLU A 434 -5.57 21.76 14.95
CA GLU A 434 -4.21 22.29 14.87
C GLU A 434 -3.78 22.82 16.26
N ARG A 435 -2.57 22.43 16.69
CA ARG A 435 -2.03 22.87 17.95
C ARG A 435 -1.29 24.20 17.78
N ASN A 436 -2.01 25.31 17.85
CA ASN A 436 -1.40 26.63 17.80
C ASN A 436 -1.05 27.11 19.20
N ARG A 437 0.24 27.13 19.54
CA ARG A 437 0.74 27.53 20.87
C ARG A 437 0.28 28.93 21.29
N SER A 438 0.30 29.90 20.38
CA SER A 438 -0.08 31.27 20.65
C SER A 438 -1.57 31.38 21.03
N GLN A 439 -2.44 30.68 20.30
CA GLN A 439 -3.88 30.66 20.57
C GLN A 439 -4.20 29.93 21.88
N LEU A 440 -3.59 28.77 22.13
CA LEU A 440 -3.81 28.02 23.36
C LEU A 440 -3.26 28.76 24.61
N ARG A 441 -2.20 29.54 24.45
CA ARG A 441 -1.68 30.42 25.52
C ARG A 441 -2.65 31.54 25.85
N SER A 442 -3.38 32.07 24.89
CA SER A 442 -4.38 33.12 25.08
C SER A 442 -5.79 32.60 25.33
N ALA A 443 -5.99 31.28 25.51
CA ALA A 443 -7.28 30.71 25.80
C ALA A 443 -7.89 31.30 27.09
N PRO A 444 -9.21 31.55 27.15
CA PRO A 444 -9.87 32.01 28.34
C PRO A 444 -9.69 31.05 29.51
N GLU A 445 -9.65 31.59 30.74
CA GLU A 445 -9.59 30.77 31.98
C GLU A 445 -11.00 30.50 32.57
N THR A 446 -12.05 30.94 31.88
CA THR A 446 -13.42 30.72 32.33
C THR A 446 -13.93 29.39 31.75
N TYR A 447 -14.08 28.39 32.60
CA TYR A 447 -14.49 27.05 32.22
C TYR A 447 -16.01 26.88 32.33
N PRO A 448 -16.65 26.10 31.43
CA PRO A 448 -18.06 25.71 31.55
C PRO A 448 -18.31 24.94 32.87
N LYS A 449 -19.50 25.15 33.46
CA LYS A 449 -19.86 24.49 34.74
C LYS A 449 -19.78 22.97 34.70
N ALA A 450 -20.17 22.36 33.58
CA ALA A 450 -20.07 20.91 33.38
C ALA A 450 -18.61 20.42 33.43
N ILE A 451 -17.69 21.17 32.81
CA ILE A 451 -16.26 20.84 32.82
C ILE A 451 -15.69 20.94 34.26
N LEU A 452 -16.02 21.99 35.00
CA LEU A 452 -15.57 22.15 36.41
C LEU A 452 -16.09 21.01 37.29
N LYS A 453 -17.35 20.58 37.09
CA LYS A 453 -17.99 19.56 37.91
C LYS A 453 -17.30 18.19 37.82
N TYR A 454 -16.90 17.77 36.61
CA TYR A 454 -16.42 16.41 36.40
C TYR A 454 -14.88 16.31 36.34
N TYR A 455 -14.19 17.35 35.89
CA TYR A 455 -12.77 17.25 35.55
C TYR A 455 -11.81 18.00 36.51
N LEU A 456 -12.33 18.38 37.70
CA LEU A 456 -11.52 18.93 38.82
C LEU A 456 -11.53 18.03 40.08
N GLN A 457 -12.19 16.84 40.02
CA GLN A 457 -12.31 15.96 41.16
C GLN A 457 -10.93 15.42 41.57
N ILE A 458 -10.61 15.57 42.88
CA ILE A 458 -9.44 15.02 43.55
C ILE A 458 -9.89 14.53 44.93
N PRO A 459 -9.41 13.38 45.44
CA PRO A 459 -9.62 12.98 46.81
C PRO A 459 -9.14 14.05 47.81
N ALA A 460 -9.97 14.40 48.79
CA ALA A 460 -9.71 15.51 49.71
C ALA A 460 -8.40 15.32 50.53
N GLU A 461 -8.05 14.05 50.81
CA GLU A 461 -6.89 13.68 51.62
C GLU A 461 -5.55 14.05 50.96
N ILE A 462 -5.47 13.97 49.62
CA ILE A 462 -4.23 14.22 48.87
C ILE A 462 -4.17 15.63 48.28
N ALA A 463 -5.31 16.30 48.08
CA ALA A 463 -5.41 17.57 47.36
C ALA A 463 -4.42 18.63 47.84
N PRO A 464 -4.29 18.93 49.18
CA PRO A 464 -3.35 19.95 49.66
C PRO A 464 -1.87 19.57 49.46
N LYS A 465 -1.53 18.30 49.61
CA LYS A 465 -0.15 17.82 49.40
C LYS A 465 0.27 17.90 47.93
N VAL A 466 -0.59 17.44 47.06
CA VAL A 466 -0.33 17.46 45.60
C VAL A 466 -0.27 18.91 45.10
N ARG A 467 -1.19 19.78 45.54
CA ARG A 467 -1.19 21.19 45.18
C ARG A 467 0.13 21.87 45.57
N ARG A 468 0.58 21.69 46.81
CA ARG A 468 1.87 22.24 47.27
C ARG A 468 3.03 21.77 46.39
N LYS A 469 3.07 20.46 46.08
CA LYS A 469 4.13 19.90 45.23
C LYS A 469 4.06 20.43 43.78
N THR A 470 2.88 20.64 43.25
CA THR A 470 2.67 21.25 41.95
C THR A 470 3.15 22.68 41.90
N GLU A 471 2.79 23.49 42.92
CA GLU A 471 3.22 24.89 43.05
C GLU A 471 4.75 24.97 43.24
N GLU A 472 5.36 24.06 44.02
CA GLU A 472 6.83 23.95 44.17
C GLU A 472 7.51 23.69 42.80
N LEU A 473 6.99 22.80 42.02
CA LEU A 473 7.55 22.50 40.70
C LEU A 473 7.39 23.69 39.75
N LEU A 474 6.22 24.34 39.71
CA LEU A 474 5.97 25.53 38.90
C LEU A 474 6.88 26.70 39.28
N ALA A 475 7.18 26.87 40.58
CA ALA A 475 8.08 27.90 41.07
C ALA A 475 9.54 27.73 40.61
N LYS A 476 9.94 26.52 40.17
CA LYS A 476 11.26 26.25 39.58
C LYS A 476 11.38 26.68 38.12
N SER A 477 10.30 27.17 37.52
CA SER A 477 10.34 27.65 36.13
C SER A 477 11.22 28.90 36.02
N PRO A 478 12.14 28.96 35.03
CA PRO A 478 12.98 30.13 34.79
C PRO A 478 12.18 31.36 34.30
N THR A 479 10.96 31.15 33.84
CA THR A 479 10.06 32.22 33.35
C THR A 479 8.70 32.12 34.06
N PRO A 480 8.01 33.25 34.33
CA PRO A 480 6.67 33.21 34.89
C PRO A 480 5.68 32.48 33.96
N LEU A 481 5.03 31.45 34.47
CA LEU A 481 4.02 30.67 33.75
C LEU A 481 2.63 31.25 34.04
N THR A 482 2.09 32.01 33.11
CA THR A 482 0.80 32.70 33.28
C THR A 482 -0.38 31.90 32.76
N SER A 483 -0.25 31.18 31.66
CA SER A 483 -1.34 30.49 31.03
C SER A 483 -1.49 29.02 31.46
N PRO A 484 -2.71 28.46 31.49
CA PRO A 484 -2.95 27.04 31.74
C PRO A 484 -2.16 26.12 30.79
N TYR A 485 -2.00 26.51 29.51
CA TYR A 485 -1.25 25.76 28.53
C TYR A 485 0.25 25.63 28.90
N GLU A 486 0.87 26.74 29.29
CA GLU A 486 2.28 26.75 29.69
C GLU A 486 2.51 25.97 30.99
N LYS A 487 1.59 26.07 31.95
CA LYS A 487 1.64 25.27 33.18
C LYS A 487 1.56 23.78 32.87
N ALA A 488 0.63 23.35 31.99
CA ALA A 488 0.49 21.96 31.60
C ALA A 488 1.74 21.44 30.89
N LEU A 489 2.29 22.23 29.95
CA LEU A 489 3.49 21.88 29.21
C LEU A 489 4.70 21.72 30.11
N TYR A 490 4.91 22.70 31.06
CA TYR A 490 5.99 22.69 31.99
C TYR A 490 5.91 21.52 32.97
N LEU A 491 4.73 21.26 33.57
CA LEU A 491 4.53 20.14 34.48
C LEU A 491 4.77 18.78 33.80
N ALA A 492 4.30 18.61 32.59
CA ALA A 492 4.57 17.40 31.83
C ALA A 492 6.08 17.23 31.57
N GLN A 493 6.80 18.31 31.23
CA GLN A 493 8.23 18.28 31.03
C GLN A 493 8.98 18.03 32.35
N ALA A 494 8.54 18.65 33.45
CA ALA A 494 9.12 18.46 34.77
C ALA A 494 8.99 17.03 35.28
N LEU A 495 7.85 16.38 35.04
CA LEU A 495 7.66 14.95 35.34
C LEU A 495 8.66 14.08 34.56
N LYS A 496 8.84 14.33 33.28
CA LYS A 496 9.81 13.60 32.44
C LYS A 496 11.26 13.72 32.95
N GLN A 497 11.62 14.88 33.47
CA GLN A 497 13.00 15.18 33.84
C GLN A 497 13.34 14.79 35.30
N ASN A 498 12.37 14.86 36.19
CA ASN A 498 12.63 14.70 37.63
C ASN A 498 12.18 13.34 38.20
N TYR A 499 11.46 12.54 37.41
CA TYR A 499 10.92 11.24 37.83
C TYR A 499 11.29 10.12 36.85
N GLU A 500 11.52 8.93 37.40
CA GLU A 500 12.02 7.79 36.60
C GLU A 500 10.94 6.77 36.31
N LEU A 501 11.03 6.14 35.11
CA LEU A 501 10.30 4.93 34.84
C LEU A 501 10.87 3.77 35.65
N LYS A 502 10.03 3.09 36.41
CA LYS A 502 10.41 1.96 37.26
C LYS A 502 9.78 0.68 36.75
N ALA A 503 10.61 -0.32 36.50
CA ALA A 503 10.15 -1.61 36.01
C ALA A 503 9.52 -2.48 37.10
N ASP A 504 9.93 -2.26 38.35
CA ASP A 504 9.48 -3.05 39.49
C ASP A 504 9.10 -2.13 40.67
N LEU A 505 7.86 -2.25 41.09
CA LEU A 505 7.31 -1.48 42.21
C LEU A 505 6.55 -2.41 43.14
N PRO A 506 6.64 -2.21 44.49
CA PRO A 506 5.79 -2.91 45.41
C PRO A 506 4.31 -2.56 45.19
N PHE A 507 3.41 -3.44 45.56
CA PHE A 507 1.99 -3.11 45.58
C PHE A 507 1.68 -1.98 46.53
N LEU A 508 0.69 -1.16 46.18
CA LEU A 508 0.12 -0.17 47.06
C LEU A 508 -0.78 -0.85 48.09
N ALA A 509 -0.75 -0.39 49.34
CA ALA A 509 -1.71 -0.81 50.36
C ALA A 509 -3.11 -0.27 50.03
N GLU A 510 -4.17 -0.88 50.60
CA GLU A 510 -5.56 -0.49 50.29
C GLU A 510 -5.85 1.00 50.49
N ASN A 511 -5.26 1.60 51.50
CA ASN A 511 -5.44 3.03 51.83
C ASN A 511 -4.34 3.93 51.25
N GLU A 512 -3.45 3.41 50.41
CA GLU A 512 -2.37 4.17 49.82
C GLU A 512 -2.76 4.75 48.48
N ASP A 513 -2.60 6.07 48.30
CA ASP A 513 -2.90 6.75 47.05
C ASP A 513 -1.73 6.67 46.09
N LEU A 514 -1.99 6.34 44.86
CA LEU A 514 -0.99 6.15 43.79
C LEU A 514 -0.22 7.45 43.50
N VAL A 515 -0.90 8.59 43.41
CA VAL A 515 -0.26 9.89 43.11
C VAL A 515 0.64 10.33 44.23
N SER A 516 0.19 10.13 45.48
CA SER A 516 1.01 10.38 46.65
C SER A 516 2.23 9.45 46.69
N ALA A 517 2.05 8.16 46.47
CA ALA A 517 3.16 7.20 46.45
C ALA A 517 4.17 7.52 45.35
N PHE A 518 3.70 7.88 44.16
CA PHE A 518 4.55 8.28 43.04
C PHE A 518 5.40 9.51 43.34
N LEU A 519 4.75 10.59 43.85
CA LEU A 519 5.43 11.88 44.06
C LEU A 519 6.40 11.87 45.24
N PHE A 520 6.06 11.17 46.34
CA PHE A 520 6.77 11.31 47.63
C PHE A 520 7.52 10.06 48.04
N ARG A 521 7.03 8.85 47.73
CA ARG A 521 7.63 7.59 48.15
C ARG A 521 8.53 6.99 47.09
N PHE A 522 7.98 6.79 45.88
CA PHE A 522 8.69 6.09 44.82
C PHE A 522 9.53 7.02 43.94
N GLN A 523 9.19 8.29 43.86
CA GLN A 523 9.82 9.25 42.93
C GLN A 523 9.87 8.74 41.47
N GLY A 524 8.77 8.15 41.04
CA GLY A 524 8.62 7.54 39.72
C GLY A 524 7.54 6.44 39.71
N GLY A 525 7.40 5.76 38.58
CA GLY A 525 6.36 4.74 38.41
C GLY A 525 6.33 4.08 37.05
N TYR A 526 5.29 3.29 36.81
CA TYR A 526 4.99 2.77 35.46
C TYR A 526 4.54 3.90 34.53
N ALA A 527 4.58 3.66 33.23
CA ALA A 527 4.26 4.67 32.22
C ALA A 527 2.91 5.38 32.48
N ASP A 528 1.84 4.63 32.71
CA ASP A 528 0.49 5.19 32.92
C ASP A 528 0.34 5.99 34.23
N HIS A 529 1.21 5.74 35.22
CA HIS A 529 1.23 6.53 36.48
C HIS A 529 1.59 7.98 36.21
N PHE A 530 2.51 8.25 35.27
CA PHE A 530 2.91 9.63 34.91
C PHE A 530 1.71 10.44 34.41
N SER A 531 0.87 9.87 33.58
CA SER A 531 -0.34 10.53 33.05
C SER A 531 -1.37 10.76 34.15
N SER A 532 -1.54 9.80 35.06
CA SER A 532 -2.40 9.97 36.24
C SER A 532 -1.89 11.11 37.15
N VAL A 533 -0.61 11.13 37.40
CA VAL A 533 0.03 12.19 38.25
C VAL A 533 -0.12 13.56 37.60
N LEU A 534 0.18 13.70 36.30
CA LEU A 534 -0.01 14.97 35.59
C LEU A 534 -1.45 15.44 35.66
N THR A 535 -2.42 14.54 35.41
CA THR A 535 -3.83 14.87 35.48
C THR A 535 -4.25 15.41 36.84
N ILE A 536 -3.83 14.75 37.93
CA ILE A 536 -4.17 15.16 39.27
C ILE A 536 -3.43 16.44 39.69
N MET A 537 -2.17 16.63 39.30
CA MET A 537 -1.45 17.88 39.48
C MET A 537 -2.15 19.06 38.84
N LEU A 538 -2.59 18.94 37.59
CA LEU A 538 -3.32 19.99 36.88
C LEU A 538 -4.63 20.33 37.58
N ARG A 539 -5.41 19.31 37.98
CA ARG A 539 -6.65 19.47 38.71
C ARG A 539 -6.43 20.21 40.05
N SER A 540 -5.31 19.93 40.74
CA SER A 540 -4.99 20.54 42.04
C SER A 540 -4.79 22.05 41.97
N ILE A 541 -4.46 22.60 40.83
CA ILE A 541 -4.29 24.04 40.58
C ILE A 541 -5.46 24.63 39.75
N GLY A 542 -6.59 23.91 39.65
CA GLY A 542 -7.81 24.37 39.01
C GLY A 542 -7.86 24.27 37.49
N ILE A 543 -6.95 23.50 36.87
CA ILE A 543 -6.95 23.25 35.40
C ILE A 543 -7.68 21.93 35.14
N PRO A 544 -8.83 21.95 34.41
CA PRO A 544 -9.58 20.74 34.10
C PRO A 544 -8.77 19.80 33.19
N ALA A 545 -8.59 18.58 33.69
CA ALA A 545 -7.86 17.54 32.99
C ALA A 545 -8.52 16.17 33.18
N ARG A 546 -8.33 15.23 32.23
CA ARG A 546 -8.80 13.86 32.32
C ARG A 546 -7.74 12.87 31.82
N LEU A 547 -7.86 11.63 32.25
CA LEU A 547 -7.02 10.56 31.74
C LEU A 547 -7.69 9.98 30.49
N ALA A 548 -6.95 9.83 29.39
CA ALA A 548 -7.41 9.13 28.20
C ALA A 548 -6.54 7.91 27.95
N THR A 549 -7.13 6.84 27.44
CA THR A 549 -6.42 5.62 27.03
C THR A 549 -6.62 5.37 25.55
N GLY A 550 -5.64 4.74 24.95
CA GLY A 550 -5.59 4.44 23.53
C GLY A 550 -4.27 3.81 23.14
N PHE A 551 -3.94 3.88 21.88
CA PHE A 551 -2.68 3.33 21.39
C PHE A 551 -1.78 4.44 20.84
N ALA A 552 -0.48 4.26 20.98
CA ALA A 552 0.52 5.00 20.22
C ALA A 552 0.36 4.71 18.72
N PRO A 553 0.96 5.53 17.84
CA PRO A 553 0.88 5.31 16.39
C PRO A 553 1.34 3.92 15.96
N GLY A 554 2.18 3.24 16.75
CA GLY A 554 2.85 2.01 16.36
C GLY A 554 3.99 2.27 15.37
N GLN A 555 4.49 1.20 14.73
CA GLN A 555 5.57 1.30 13.77
C GLN A 555 5.05 1.50 12.36
N PHE A 556 5.46 2.57 11.69
CA PHE A 556 5.13 2.78 10.29
C PHE A 556 5.92 1.81 9.40
N ASN A 557 5.19 1.02 8.60
CA ASN A 557 5.78 0.16 7.58
C ASN A 557 5.70 0.86 6.21
N PRO A 558 6.80 1.42 5.71
CA PRO A 558 6.81 2.17 4.46
C PRO A 558 6.55 1.31 3.21
N PHE A 559 6.72 -0.01 3.30
CA PHE A 559 6.44 -0.92 2.19
C PHE A 559 4.95 -1.13 1.98
N THR A 560 4.19 -1.18 3.07
CA THR A 560 2.73 -1.39 3.03
C THR A 560 1.93 -0.10 3.20
N GLY A 561 2.54 0.95 3.79
CA GLY A 561 1.89 2.21 4.10
C GLY A 561 0.97 2.16 5.33
N PHE A 562 1.11 1.12 6.17
CA PHE A 562 0.36 0.96 7.42
C PHE A 562 1.22 1.26 8.64
N TYR A 563 0.60 1.81 9.66
CA TYR A 563 1.09 1.76 11.03
C TYR A 563 0.71 0.41 11.63
N VAL A 564 1.69 -0.35 12.08
CA VAL A 564 1.50 -1.65 12.74
C VAL A 564 1.45 -1.39 14.24
N VAL A 565 0.31 -1.63 14.85
CA VAL A 565 0.04 -1.33 16.27
C VAL A 565 -0.04 -2.63 17.04
N GLN A 566 0.70 -2.68 18.15
CA GLN A 566 0.72 -3.82 19.07
C GLN A 566 -0.12 -3.53 20.32
N ASN A 567 -0.51 -4.57 21.06
CA ASN A 567 -1.16 -4.42 22.36
C ASN A 567 -0.27 -3.64 23.36
N THR A 568 1.06 -3.80 23.26
CA THR A 568 2.05 -3.08 24.06
C THR A 568 2.19 -1.60 23.70
N ASP A 569 1.61 -1.15 22.59
CA ASP A 569 1.50 0.28 22.24
C ASP A 569 0.34 0.97 22.98
N ALA A 570 -0.50 0.21 23.67
CA ALA A 570 -1.58 0.76 24.48
C ALA A 570 -1.01 1.46 25.71
N TYR A 571 -1.51 2.67 26.01
CA TYR A 571 -1.09 3.46 27.17
C TYR A 571 -2.09 4.56 27.52
N ALA A 572 -1.88 5.19 28.68
CA ALA A 572 -2.68 6.33 29.13
C ALA A 572 -1.95 7.65 28.89
N ILE A 573 -2.72 8.69 28.54
CA ILE A 573 -2.25 10.06 28.28
C ILE A 573 -3.12 11.06 29.02
N THR A 574 -2.60 12.25 29.31
CA THR A 574 -3.37 13.35 29.91
C THR A 574 -4.02 14.22 28.83
N GLU A 575 -5.32 14.44 28.92
CA GLU A 575 -6.05 15.43 28.12
C GLU A 575 -6.41 16.65 29.00
N VAL A 576 -6.10 17.86 28.52
CA VAL A 576 -6.36 19.14 29.21
C VAL A 576 -7.36 19.94 28.39
N PHE A 577 -8.37 20.51 29.07
CA PHE A 577 -9.42 21.29 28.43
C PHE A 577 -9.03 22.77 28.33
N PHE A 578 -9.17 23.34 27.12
CA PHE A 578 -9.01 24.76 26.86
C PHE A 578 -10.35 25.34 26.35
N PRO A 579 -10.95 26.32 27.06
CA PRO A 579 -12.22 26.91 26.65
C PRO A 579 -12.16 27.48 25.23
N GLY A 580 -13.15 27.16 24.42
CA GLY A 580 -13.21 27.54 23.00
C GLY A 580 -12.40 26.64 22.06
N TYR A 581 -11.45 25.86 22.56
CA TYR A 581 -10.56 25.01 21.75
C TYR A 581 -10.77 23.51 21.96
N GLY A 582 -11.28 23.08 23.15
CA GLY A 582 -11.55 21.68 23.48
C GLY A 582 -10.36 20.99 24.20
N TRP A 583 -10.25 19.68 23.99
CA TRP A 583 -9.28 18.80 24.66
C TRP A 583 -7.99 18.67 23.87
N TYR A 584 -6.84 18.81 24.56
CA TYR A 584 -5.50 18.61 24.00
C TYR A 584 -4.67 17.65 24.83
N THR A 585 -3.96 16.77 24.18
CA THR A 585 -3.13 15.72 24.80
C THR A 585 -1.77 16.23 25.24
N PHE A 586 -1.29 15.74 26.38
CA PHE A 586 0.08 15.94 26.90
C PHE A 586 0.61 14.61 27.38
N ASP A 587 1.82 14.25 26.93
CA ASP A 587 2.47 13.00 27.30
C ASP A 587 3.63 13.25 28.29
N PRO A 588 3.46 12.95 29.58
CA PRO A 588 4.49 13.13 30.60
C PRO A 588 5.46 11.96 30.70
N ILE A 589 5.36 10.93 29.85
CA ILE A 589 6.12 9.69 29.99
C ILE A 589 7.56 9.90 29.49
N PRO A 590 8.61 9.58 30.27
CA PRO A 590 10.00 9.64 29.83
C PRO A 590 10.24 8.78 28.58
N GLY A 591 11.06 9.28 27.65
CA GLY A 591 11.36 8.59 26.39
C GLY A 591 10.33 8.76 25.28
N ARG A 592 9.14 9.32 25.56
CA ARG A 592 8.13 9.69 24.54
C ARG A 592 8.19 11.18 24.22
N GLU A 593 7.60 11.61 23.14
CA GLU A 593 7.46 13.03 22.84
C GLU A 593 6.45 13.68 23.79
N LEU A 594 6.64 14.96 24.10
CA LEU A 594 5.78 15.69 25.01
C LEU A 594 4.37 15.91 24.43
N ILE A 595 4.31 16.00 23.14
CA ILE A 595 3.12 16.14 22.31
C ILE A 595 3.11 14.95 21.36
N PRO A 596 2.06 14.13 21.33
CA PRO A 596 2.00 13.04 20.37
C PRO A 596 2.20 13.51 18.93
N PRO A 597 2.87 12.73 18.08
CA PRO A 597 3.14 13.10 16.69
C PRO A 597 1.85 13.43 15.94
N SER A 598 1.92 14.41 15.03
CA SER A 598 0.79 14.93 14.28
C SER A 598 1.05 14.88 12.77
N PHE A 599 0.07 15.32 11.96
CA PHE A 599 0.12 15.31 10.49
C PHE A 599 1.28 16.11 9.88
N GLU A 600 1.97 16.97 10.63
CA GLU A 600 3.06 17.82 10.12
C GLU A 600 4.39 17.07 9.94
N GLU A 601 4.55 15.86 10.51
CA GLU A 601 5.81 15.11 10.57
C GLU A 601 5.97 13.99 9.53
N ALA A 602 5.12 13.92 8.51
CA ALA A 602 5.14 12.84 7.54
C ALA A 602 6.32 12.94 6.54
N GLU A 603 7.21 11.94 6.53
CA GLU A 603 8.33 11.83 5.58
C GLU A 603 7.92 11.12 4.28
N PRO A 604 7.93 11.81 3.11
CA PRO A 604 7.45 11.23 1.84
C PRO A 604 8.35 10.13 1.24
N PHE A 605 9.62 10.05 1.66
CA PHE A 605 10.61 9.10 1.12
C PHE A 605 11.11 8.06 2.13
N SER A 606 10.24 7.60 3.01
CA SER A 606 10.57 6.67 4.09
C SER A 606 11.16 5.32 3.59
N VAL A 607 10.72 4.79 2.44
CA VAL A 607 11.27 3.55 1.84
C VAL A 607 12.72 3.74 1.41
N LEU A 608 13.02 4.86 0.77
CA LEU A 608 14.37 5.17 0.32
C LEU A 608 15.32 5.38 1.50
N LYS A 609 14.82 6.01 2.58
CA LYS A 609 15.55 6.18 3.84
C LYS A 609 15.89 4.83 4.49
N GLN A 610 14.93 3.91 4.58
CA GLN A 610 15.16 2.57 5.14
C GLN A 610 16.12 1.74 4.30
N PHE A 611 15.96 1.75 2.97
CA PHE A 611 16.90 1.11 2.07
C PHE A 611 18.32 1.67 2.24
N TRP A 612 18.42 3.00 2.39
CA TRP A 612 19.70 3.65 2.63
C TRP A 612 20.31 3.26 3.97
N GLN A 613 19.53 3.22 5.04
CA GLN A 613 19.98 2.77 6.37
C GLN A 613 20.46 1.31 6.33
N TRP A 614 19.79 0.44 5.57
CA TRP A 614 20.21 -0.93 5.38
C TRP A 614 21.55 -1.01 4.63
N VAL A 615 21.72 -0.27 3.53
CA VAL A 615 22.97 -0.18 2.78
C VAL A 615 24.10 0.41 3.65
N ALA A 616 23.79 1.46 4.41
CA ALA A 616 24.75 2.12 5.30
C ALA A 616 25.27 1.18 6.40
N GLY A 617 24.44 0.24 6.87
CA GLY A 617 24.87 -0.78 7.83
C GLY A 617 25.93 -1.75 7.32
N TRP A 618 26.14 -1.82 6.00
CA TRP A 618 27.14 -2.67 5.35
C TRP A 618 28.46 -1.93 5.01
N LEU A 619 28.47 -0.60 5.12
CA LEU A 619 29.57 0.25 4.72
C LEU A 619 30.41 0.69 5.95
N PRO A 620 31.75 0.83 5.80
CA PRO A 620 32.59 1.39 6.86
C PRO A 620 32.18 2.80 7.26
N SER A 621 32.32 3.13 8.54
CA SER A 621 31.87 4.42 9.13
C SER A 621 32.32 5.71 8.42
N PRO A 622 33.54 5.83 7.83
CA PRO A 622 33.93 7.03 7.09
C PRO A 622 33.08 7.25 5.81
N VAL A 623 32.70 6.15 5.14
CA VAL A 623 31.87 6.19 3.94
C VAL A 623 30.43 6.53 4.27
N THR A 624 29.90 5.97 5.37
CA THR A 624 28.54 6.28 5.83
C THR A 624 28.39 7.71 6.26
N GLY A 625 29.40 8.32 6.92
CA GLY A 625 29.38 9.74 7.29
C GLY A 625 29.32 10.67 6.09
N PHE A 626 30.18 10.43 5.08
CA PHE A 626 30.17 11.21 3.82
C PHE A 626 28.84 11.05 3.05
N LEU A 627 28.34 9.84 2.95
CA LEU A 627 27.09 9.57 2.26
C LEU A 627 25.87 10.09 3.04
N GLY A 628 25.94 10.12 4.39
CA GLY A 628 24.93 10.75 5.24
C GLY A 628 24.80 12.25 4.99
N LEU A 629 25.94 12.95 4.84
CA LEU A 629 25.95 14.37 4.47
C LEU A 629 25.31 14.65 3.11
N ILE A 630 25.55 13.77 2.12
CA ILE A 630 24.89 13.86 0.81
C ILE A 630 23.40 13.58 0.94
N TRP A 631 23.01 12.61 1.76
CA TRP A 631 21.62 12.27 1.99
C TRP A 631 20.85 13.42 2.61
N GLU A 632 21.33 13.97 3.73
CA GLU A 632 20.64 15.04 4.45
C GLU A 632 20.58 16.35 3.65
N ASN A 633 21.69 16.74 3.02
CA ASN A 633 21.77 18.05 2.35
C ASN A 633 21.25 18.07 0.91
N VAL A 634 21.34 16.95 0.19
CA VAL A 634 20.96 16.90 -1.24
C VAL A 634 19.66 16.13 -1.43
N ILE A 635 19.59 14.88 -0.99
CA ILE A 635 18.45 13.99 -1.30
C ILE A 635 17.19 14.43 -0.56
N VAL A 636 17.30 14.79 0.74
CA VAL A 636 16.16 15.28 1.52
C VAL A 636 15.65 16.61 0.96
N THR A 637 16.56 17.51 0.53
CA THR A 637 16.18 18.79 -0.09
C THR A 637 15.50 18.59 -1.43
N ILE A 638 16.04 17.73 -2.29
CA ILE A 638 15.40 17.35 -3.56
C ILE A 638 14.05 16.69 -3.30
N GLY A 639 13.95 15.82 -2.28
CA GLY A 639 12.71 15.17 -1.89
C GLY A 639 11.62 16.14 -1.45
N LYS A 640 11.96 17.12 -0.64
CA LYS A 640 11.05 18.20 -0.22
C LYS A 640 10.58 19.03 -1.42
N LEU A 641 11.49 19.33 -2.36
CA LEU A 641 11.19 20.10 -3.56
C LEU A 641 10.29 19.32 -4.53
N LEU A 642 10.55 18.03 -4.72
CA LEU A 642 9.69 17.16 -5.52
C LEU A 642 8.32 16.93 -4.85
N GLY A 643 8.26 16.80 -3.54
CA GLY A 643 7.01 16.70 -2.78
C GLY A 643 6.18 17.99 -2.84
N TRP A 644 6.84 19.16 -2.81
CA TRP A 644 6.17 20.45 -3.02
C TRP A 644 5.64 20.58 -4.45
N LEU A 645 6.47 20.22 -5.45
CA LEU A 645 6.10 20.24 -6.86
C LEU A 645 4.90 19.29 -7.12
N TRP A 646 4.92 18.11 -6.54
CA TRP A 646 3.83 17.14 -6.64
C TRP A 646 2.51 17.68 -6.04
N ARG A 647 2.56 18.27 -4.85
CA ARG A 647 1.40 18.91 -4.23
C ARG A 647 0.85 20.07 -5.06
N PHE A 648 1.75 20.87 -5.69
CA PHE A 648 1.36 21.94 -6.58
C PHE A 648 0.66 21.42 -7.85
N ILE A 649 1.20 20.34 -8.44
CA ILE A 649 0.64 19.69 -9.65
C ILE A 649 -0.71 19.03 -9.36
N SER A 650 -0.85 18.35 -8.23
CA SER A 650 -2.05 17.58 -7.88
C SER A 650 -3.16 18.43 -7.23
N GLY A 651 -2.82 19.61 -6.71
CA GLY A 651 -3.74 20.45 -5.94
C GLY A 651 -4.56 21.48 -6.75
N SER A 652 -4.27 21.69 -8.04
CA SER A 652 -4.99 22.65 -8.86
C SER A 652 -5.01 22.27 -10.35
N LEU A 653 -6.09 22.66 -11.07
CA LEU A 653 -6.21 22.46 -12.53
C LEU A 653 -5.05 23.12 -13.30
N LEU A 654 -4.63 24.31 -12.88
CA LEU A 654 -3.48 25.03 -13.42
C LEU A 654 -2.15 24.28 -13.16
N GLY A 655 -1.99 23.71 -11.97
CA GLY A 655 -0.85 22.87 -11.62
C GLY A 655 -0.76 21.61 -12.46
N GLY A 656 -1.90 20.99 -12.77
CA GLY A 656 -1.98 19.81 -13.66
C GLY A 656 -1.53 20.13 -15.10
N ILE A 657 -1.95 21.26 -15.65
CA ILE A 657 -1.55 21.73 -17.00
C ILE A 657 -0.06 22.06 -17.05
N LEU A 658 0.46 22.79 -16.06
CA LEU A 658 1.87 23.12 -15.96
C LEU A 658 2.74 21.87 -15.73
N GLY A 659 2.29 20.92 -14.91
CA GLY A 659 2.96 19.64 -14.70
C GLY A 659 3.00 18.78 -15.97
N GLY A 660 1.93 18.78 -16.76
CA GLY A 660 1.88 18.14 -18.08
C GLY A 660 2.90 18.76 -19.06
N LEU A 661 2.99 20.08 -19.12
CA LEU A 661 3.98 20.81 -19.94
C LEU A 661 5.42 20.48 -19.52
N VAL A 662 5.70 20.50 -18.22
CA VAL A 662 7.02 20.12 -17.67
C VAL A 662 7.35 18.67 -17.98
N GLY A 663 6.38 17.76 -17.88
CA GLY A 663 6.52 16.34 -18.26
C GLY A 663 6.90 16.17 -19.73
N VAL A 664 6.28 16.92 -20.64
CA VAL A 664 6.59 16.91 -22.08
C VAL A 664 8.03 17.43 -22.32
N VAL A 665 8.45 18.48 -21.62
CA VAL A 665 9.83 19.02 -21.73
C VAL A 665 10.85 17.97 -21.25
N PHE A 666 10.61 17.30 -20.13
CA PHE A 666 11.50 16.22 -19.65
C PHE A 666 11.51 15.02 -20.58
N ALA A 667 10.36 14.61 -21.13
CA ALA A 667 10.29 13.54 -22.11
C ALA A 667 11.09 13.89 -23.38
N TYR A 668 10.98 15.13 -23.86
CA TYR A 668 11.74 15.62 -25.01
C TYR A 668 13.24 15.69 -24.73
N ALA A 669 13.64 16.20 -23.57
CA ALA A 669 15.04 16.22 -23.14
C ALA A 669 15.63 14.81 -22.96
N GLY A 670 14.85 13.90 -22.39
CA GLY A 670 15.22 12.48 -22.27
C GLY A 670 15.37 11.80 -23.64
N TRP A 671 14.50 12.11 -24.59
CA TRP A 671 14.60 11.63 -25.97
C TRP A 671 15.86 12.16 -26.68
N LEU A 672 16.16 13.44 -26.51
CA LEU A 672 17.41 14.03 -27.04
C LEU A 672 18.65 13.39 -26.40
N GLY A 673 18.65 13.19 -25.08
CA GLY A 673 19.72 12.51 -24.34
C GLY A 673 19.92 11.06 -24.82
N TRP A 674 18.80 10.34 -25.07
CA TRP A 674 18.84 8.98 -25.61
C TRP A 674 19.42 8.94 -27.03
N LEU A 675 19.06 9.90 -27.89
CA LEU A 675 19.64 10.03 -29.24
C LEU A 675 21.16 10.31 -29.18
N GLN A 676 21.61 11.20 -28.29
CA GLN A 676 23.03 11.49 -28.11
C GLN A 676 23.79 10.27 -27.54
N PHE A 677 23.21 9.59 -26.56
CA PHE A 677 23.79 8.38 -26.00
C PHE A 677 23.91 7.25 -27.03
N HIS A 678 22.91 7.08 -27.90
CA HIS A 678 22.96 6.11 -29.02
C HIS A 678 24.04 6.46 -30.05
N ARG A 679 24.20 7.76 -30.40
CA ARG A 679 25.28 8.25 -31.30
C ARG A 679 26.64 7.99 -30.69
N TRP A 680 26.83 8.31 -29.41
CA TRP A 680 28.07 8.05 -28.69
C TRP A 680 28.40 6.56 -28.57
N ARG A 681 27.41 5.72 -28.28
CA ARG A 681 27.57 4.26 -28.20
C ARG A 681 27.93 3.63 -29.54
N ARG A 682 27.36 4.13 -30.66
CA ARG A 682 27.72 3.72 -32.04
C ARG A 682 29.17 4.15 -32.36
N GLY A 683 29.56 5.36 -32.03
CA GLY A 683 30.91 5.86 -32.21
C GLY A 683 31.96 5.02 -31.45
N ARG A 684 31.70 4.65 -30.18
CA ARG A 684 32.59 3.75 -29.41
C ARG A 684 32.70 2.36 -29.99
N LYS A 685 31.64 1.80 -30.55
CA LYS A 685 31.69 0.48 -31.23
C LYS A 685 32.54 0.52 -32.49
N LEU A 686 32.37 1.56 -33.32
CA LEU A 686 33.15 1.77 -34.52
C LEU A 686 34.62 2.05 -34.21
N ALA A 687 34.94 2.71 -33.09
CA ALA A 687 36.30 2.99 -32.68
C ALA A 687 37.14 1.71 -32.34
N LYS A 688 36.48 0.60 -32.00
CA LYS A 688 37.11 -0.68 -31.66
C LYS A 688 37.38 -1.55 -32.86
N LEU A 689 36.88 -1.20 -34.06
CA LEU A 689 37.04 -1.97 -35.27
C LEU A 689 38.42 -1.67 -35.94
N PRO A 690 38.99 -2.64 -36.67
CA PRO A 690 40.16 -2.38 -37.52
C PRO A 690 39.93 -1.19 -38.47
N PRO A 691 40.97 -0.47 -38.83
CA PRO A 691 40.81 0.79 -39.58
C PRO A 691 40.06 0.68 -40.91
N ILE A 692 40.27 -0.39 -41.67
CA ILE A 692 39.59 -0.67 -42.95
C ILE A 692 38.13 -1.08 -42.73
N GLU A 693 37.85 -1.92 -41.75
CA GLU A 693 36.48 -2.30 -41.39
C GLU A 693 35.68 -1.10 -40.87
N ARG A 694 36.33 -0.25 -40.10
CA ARG A 694 35.74 1.01 -39.61
C ARG A 694 35.31 1.93 -40.79
N LEU A 695 36.19 2.12 -41.76
CA LEU A 695 35.92 2.89 -42.96
C LEU A 695 34.73 2.31 -43.74
N TYR A 696 34.71 1.00 -43.95
CA TYR A 696 33.63 0.29 -44.63
C TYR A 696 32.29 0.45 -43.88
N GLN A 697 32.26 0.26 -42.56
CA GLN A 697 31.06 0.43 -41.74
C GLN A 697 30.58 1.90 -41.70
N GLN A 698 31.47 2.87 -41.70
CA GLN A 698 31.11 4.29 -41.79
C GLN A 698 30.52 4.63 -43.15
N MET A 699 31.05 4.08 -44.23
CA MET A 699 30.49 4.22 -45.57
C MET A 699 29.06 3.67 -45.63
N LEU A 700 28.85 2.47 -45.16
CA LEU A 700 27.50 1.83 -45.11
C LEU A 700 26.54 2.71 -44.26
N GLY A 701 26.98 3.27 -43.15
CA GLY A 701 26.16 4.15 -42.32
C GLY A 701 25.69 5.39 -43.05
N ILE A 702 26.57 6.08 -43.78
CA ILE A 702 26.24 7.30 -44.58
C ILE A 702 25.27 6.93 -45.70
N LEU A 703 25.51 5.85 -46.40
CA LEU A 703 24.65 5.40 -47.50
C LEU A 703 23.27 4.92 -47.01
N THR A 704 23.21 4.31 -45.83
CA THR A 704 21.93 3.93 -45.24
C THR A 704 21.12 5.15 -44.81
N GLU A 705 21.77 6.19 -44.25
CA GLU A 705 21.10 7.46 -43.92
C GLU A 705 20.62 8.21 -45.20
N ALA A 706 21.29 7.97 -46.32
CA ALA A 706 20.87 8.51 -47.64
C ALA A 706 19.80 7.62 -48.33
N GLY A 707 19.29 6.57 -47.67
CA GLY A 707 18.26 5.67 -48.23
C GLY A 707 18.81 4.45 -49.02
N TYR A 708 20.11 4.28 -49.11
CA TYR A 708 20.76 3.19 -49.87
C TYR A 708 21.37 2.12 -48.96
N GLY A 709 20.53 1.54 -48.11
CA GLY A 709 20.98 0.49 -47.17
C GLY A 709 21.40 -0.81 -47.89
N LYS A 710 22.51 -1.43 -47.47
CA LYS A 710 22.96 -2.74 -47.94
C LYS A 710 22.00 -3.84 -47.44
N HIS A 711 21.52 -4.68 -48.36
CA HIS A 711 20.70 -5.84 -47.97
C HIS A 711 21.56 -6.88 -47.22
N PRO A 712 21.03 -7.52 -46.14
CA PRO A 712 21.81 -8.50 -45.37
C PRO A 712 22.42 -9.66 -46.18
N ALA A 713 21.78 -10.07 -47.26
CA ALA A 713 22.26 -11.15 -48.11
C ALA A 713 23.27 -10.72 -49.19
N GLN A 714 23.50 -9.42 -49.43
CA GLN A 714 24.48 -8.94 -50.41
C GLN A 714 25.91 -9.02 -49.87
N THR A 715 26.83 -9.42 -50.75
CA THR A 715 28.28 -9.28 -50.46
C THR A 715 28.73 -7.83 -50.61
N PRO A 716 29.88 -7.43 -50.07
CA PRO A 716 30.39 -6.08 -50.23
C PRO A 716 30.59 -5.64 -51.69
N LEU A 717 31.00 -6.56 -52.55
CA LEU A 717 31.22 -6.32 -53.98
C LEU A 717 29.89 -6.22 -54.75
N GLU A 718 28.92 -7.08 -54.48
CA GLU A 718 27.56 -7.01 -55.07
C GLU A 718 26.89 -5.69 -54.71
N TYR A 719 27.06 -5.22 -53.48
CA TYR A 719 26.58 -3.90 -53.03
C TYR A 719 27.25 -2.73 -53.83
N ALA A 720 28.56 -2.85 -54.07
CA ALA A 720 29.29 -1.83 -54.84
C ALA A 720 28.81 -1.80 -56.32
N VAL A 721 28.55 -2.99 -56.94
CA VAL A 721 27.99 -3.10 -58.26
C VAL A 721 26.57 -2.51 -58.33
N ALA A 722 25.73 -2.83 -57.35
CA ALA A 722 24.38 -2.25 -57.25
C ALA A 722 24.42 -0.73 -57.06
N ALA A 723 25.37 -0.22 -56.34
CA ALA A 723 25.54 1.22 -56.14
C ALA A 723 25.90 1.97 -57.47
N ARG A 724 26.58 1.31 -58.41
CA ARG A 724 26.87 1.90 -59.74
C ARG A 724 25.65 2.25 -60.59
N SER A 725 24.56 1.49 -60.44
CA SER A 725 23.34 1.75 -61.19
C SER A 725 22.48 2.88 -60.61
N VAL A 726 22.74 3.28 -59.38
CA VAL A 726 21.87 4.25 -58.65
C VAL A 726 22.61 5.52 -58.22
N GLN A 727 23.94 5.46 -58.10
CA GLN A 727 24.73 6.56 -57.60
C GLN A 727 25.52 7.24 -58.71
N PRO A 728 25.82 8.56 -58.63
CA PRO A 728 26.69 9.25 -59.60
C PRO A 728 28.06 8.57 -59.68
N PRO A 729 28.72 8.56 -60.87
CA PRO A 729 29.98 7.90 -61.09
C PRO A 729 31.11 8.20 -60.05
N PRO A 730 31.27 9.43 -59.54
CA PRO A 730 32.27 9.74 -58.52
C PRO A 730 32.00 9.02 -57.20
N VAL A 731 30.71 8.95 -56.81
CA VAL A 731 30.28 8.28 -55.58
C VAL A 731 30.42 6.76 -55.71
N ALA A 732 29.97 6.20 -56.82
CA ALA A 732 30.04 4.78 -57.09
C ALA A 732 31.50 4.25 -57.10
N ASN A 733 32.43 5.01 -57.67
CA ASN A 733 33.85 4.65 -57.67
C ASN A 733 34.46 4.58 -56.24
N ILE A 734 34.11 5.54 -55.37
CA ILE A 734 34.58 5.54 -53.97
C ILE A 734 33.98 4.34 -53.22
N ILE A 735 32.71 3.99 -53.42
CA ILE A 735 32.07 2.85 -52.79
C ILE A 735 32.79 1.55 -53.21
N GLU A 736 33.08 1.40 -54.51
CA GLU A 736 33.75 0.21 -55.05
C GLU A 736 35.18 0.08 -54.51
N GLU A 737 35.93 1.16 -54.47
CA GLU A 737 37.31 1.17 -53.95
C GLU A 737 37.36 0.76 -52.48
N ILE A 738 36.48 1.29 -51.64
CA ILE A 738 36.42 0.94 -50.21
C ILE A 738 35.90 -0.51 -50.03
N ALA A 739 34.95 -0.97 -50.83
CA ALA A 739 34.42 -2.33 -50.76
C ALA A 739 35.48 -3.34 -51.20
N ARG A 740 36.24 -3.09 -52.28
CA ARG A 740 37.35 -3.93 -52.70
C ARG A 740 38.47 -4.00 -51.65
N ALA A 741 38.88 -2.86 -51.13
CA ALA A 741 39.90 -2.79 -50.11
C ALA A 741 39.50 -3.56 -48.82
N TYR A 742 38.19 -3.52 -48.45
CA TYR A 742 37.67 -4.30 -47.34
C TYR A 742 37.70 -5.82 -47.64
N VAL A 743 37.32 -6.26 -48.85
CA VAL A 743 37.32 -7.67 -49.26
C VAL A 743 38.76 -8.19 -49.32
N ASP A 744 39.68 -7.45 -49.96
CA ASP A 744 41.09 -7.80 -50.07
C ASP A 744 41.79 -7.96 -48.70
N TRP A 745 41.45 -7.05 -47.77
CA TRP A 745 41.92 -7.14 -46.40
C TRP A 745 41.29 -8.33 -45.64
N ARG A 746 39.97 -8.51 -45.73
CA ARG A 746 39.23 -9.49 -44.93
C ARG A 746 39.49 -10.93 -45.35
N TYR A 747 39.59 -11.14 -46.65
CA TYR A 747 39.64 -12.46 -47.25
C TYR A 747 40.99 -12.75 -47.99
N GLY A 748 41.65 -11.70 -48.44
CA GLY A 748 42.89 -11.84 -49.21
C GLY A 748 44.19 -11.54 -48.42
N GLY A 749 44.08 -11.09 -47.17
CA GLY A 749 45.23 -10.75 -46.31
C GLY A 749 46.10 -9.61 -46.83
N LYS A 750 45.64 -8.82 -47.83
CA LYS A 750 46.42 -7.70 -48.42
C LYS A 750 46.26 -6.45 -47.58
N SER A 751 47.35 -5.71 -47.35
CA SER A 751 47.31 -4.39 -46.72
C SER A 751 46.90 -3.31 -47.73
N ALA A 752 45.88 -2.50 -47.42
CA ALA A 752 45.50 -1.33 -48.22
C ALA A 752 46.05 -0.05 -47.65
N ASN A 753 46.30 0.95 -48.51
CA ASN A 753 46.70 2.28 -48.07
C ASN A 753 45.49 3.00 -47.45
N ILE A 754 45.49 3.06 -46.12
CA ILE A 754 44.36 3.59 -45.32
C ILE A 754 44.26 5.11 -45.47
N GLU A 755 45.34 5.81 -45.66
CA GLU A 755 45.33 7.27 -45.78
C GLU A 755 44.67 7.76 -47.06
N SER A 756 44.98 7.15 -48.21
CA SER A 756 44.35 7.45 -49.47
C SER A 756 42.82 7.17 -49.45
N LEU A 757 42.44 6.03 -48.85
CA LEU A 757 41.03 5.66 -48.70
C LEU A 757 40.27 6.63 -47.75
N ARG A 758 40.93 7.13 -46.69
CA ARG A 758 40.33 8.15 -45.81
C ARG A 758 40.17 9.48 -46.50
N GLN A 759 41.09 9.89 -47.36
CA GLN A 759 40.97 11.12 -48.13
C GLN A 759 39.75 11.03 -49.06
N ARG A 760 39.63 9.96 -49.80
CA ARG A 760 38.48 9.71 -50.69
C ARG A 760 37.16 9.57 -49.91
N PHE A 761 37.17 8.91 -48.76
CA PHE A 761 35.98 8.82 -47.89
C PHE A 761 35.47 10.18 -47.41
N ARG A 762 36.35 11.16 -47.17
CA ARG A 762 35.95 12.54 -46.81
C ARG A 762 35.17 13.29 -47.91
N GLU A 763 35.28 12.86 -49.14
CA GLU A 763 34.56 13.41 -50.28
C GLU A 763 33.13 12.83 -50.39
N LEU A 764 32.95 11.61 -49.91
CA LEU A 764 31.67 10.86 -50.01
C LEU A 764 30.48 11.61 -49.40
N PRO A 765 30.54 12.23 -48.21
CA PRO A 765 29.38 12.94 -47.62
C PRO A 765 29.03 14.22 -48.39
N LYS A 766 29.99 14.81 -49.10
CA LYS A 766 29.78 16.02 -49.90
C LYS A 766 29.10 15.72 -51.24
N LEU A 767 29.37 14.52 -51.79
CA LEU A 767 28.86 14.04 -53.06
C LEU A 767 27.52 13.32 -52.93
N ALA A 768 27.30 12.63 -51.80
CA ALA A 768 26.06 11.85 -51.53
C ALA A 768 24.88 12.74 -51.06
N LYS A 769 25.08 14.01 -50.72
CA LYS A 769 24.03 14.97 -50.37
C LYS A 769 23.50 15.82 -51.55
N LYS A 770 24.08 15.69 -52.74
CA LYS A 770 23.53 16.23 -53.98
C LYS A 770 22.73 15.14 -54.72
#